data_5a63fad9a24f99454f772ef825fe6820
#
_entry.id   5a63fad9a24f99454f772ef825fe6820
#
_cell.length_a   1.000
_cell.length_b   1.000
_cell.length_c   1.000
_cell.angle_alpha   90.00
_cell.angle_beta   90.00
_cell.angle_gamma   90.00
#
_symmetry.space_group_name_H-M   'P 1'
#
loop_
_entity.id
_entity.type
_entity.pdbx_description
1 polymer ?
#
loop_
_entity_poly.entity_id
_entity_poly.type
_entity_poly.pdbx_seq_one_letter_code
_entity_poly.pdbx_strand_id
1 'polypeptide(L)'
;KFMKKTYCGKIGYEFMHISNPDERKWFRDRIEQDDKALQFTKNGKEAILNKLVQAEGFEKFLATKYVGTKRFGLDGGESLIPALEQIIKIGGQNEIKEVKIGMSHRGRLNVLANVLQKSYKRIFNEFTGEISSDSEDGAGDVKYHLGASSDREFDGNSVHVSLTDNPSHLEAVNPVVLGQTRAKQFFHKDKQRNKVIPILIHGDAAFAGQGVVAECFAMSGLPGHNTGGTIHIIVNNQIGFTTSPRFARSSPYPSDVAKMVEAPILHVNGDDPEAVVYATRIATEFRLKFNRDVVVDLICYRRFGHNEGDEPSFTQPLMYKKIRSHPSVYKIYGNKLVAEQSITQELLDQNVKKFKELLDDQYKSAKDYKPKIEWFEGSWSRYRPEKGKDKRGVTGFDEEKLKNISDKINSIPLDKNIHKTISKIFNSRKDSIDKGIGIDWSSAEALAFGSLLAEGYPVRLVGQDSGRGTFSQRHSVLRNQIDNSRYVPLNNISKNQKQFEVVDSFLSELAVLGFEYGYSLVEPNTLTIWEAQFGDFANGAQVVIDQFIASGERKWNRASGIVMLLPHGYEGQGPEHSSARLERFLQLCSNDNMQVMNCTTPANYFHALRRQMHRDFRKPLIIMTPKSLLRNKYCVSY
;
A
#
# COMPACT_ATOMS: atom_id res chain seq x y z
N LYS A 1 22.57 8.03 36.84
CA LYS A 1 21.20 7.53 37.11
C LYS A 1 20.27 7.77 35.91
N PHE A 2 20.28 9.00 35.36
CA PHE A 2 19.49 9.39 34.18
C PHE A 2 19.77 8.53 32.94
N MET A 3 21.01 8.45 32.45
CA MET A 3 21.38 7.63 31.27
C MET A 3 21.00 6.16 31.42
N LYS A 4 21.16 5.58 32.64
CA LYS A 4 20.73 4.21 32.88
C LYS A 4 19.22 4.04 32.76
N LYS A 5 18.42 5.03 33.17
CA LYS A 5 16.98 5.01 33.04
C LYS A 5 16.55 5.11 31.56
N THR A 6 17.20 5.98 30.78
CA THR A 6 16.92 6.16 29.35
C THR A 6 17.30 4.91 28.53
N TYR A 7 18.53 4.44 28.64
CA TYR A 7 19.10 3.43 27.74
C TYR A 7 19.02 1.98 28.27
N CYS A 8 18.78 1.81 29.58
CA CYS A 8 18.59 0.48 30.18
C CYS A 8 17.16 0.32 30.73
N GLY A 9 16.21 1.09 30.21
CA GLY A 9 14.81 1.08 30.60
C GLY A 9 13.99 0.03 29.82
N LYS A 10 12.76 0.40 29.49
CA LYS A 10 11.77 -0.50 28.88
C LYS A 10 11.73 -0.44 27.34
N ILE A 11 12.47 0.51 26.76
CA ILE A 11 12.59 0.70 25.31
C ILE A 11 14.06 0.66 24.94
N GLY A 12 14.39 -0.19 23.98
CA GLY A 12 15.68 -0.20 23.30
C GLY A 12 15.63 0.73 22.08
N TYR A 13 16.64 1.57 21.92
CA TYR A 13 16.71 2.53 20.83
C TYR A 13 17.90 2.25 19.92
N GLU A 14 17.63 2.02 18.63
CA GLU A 14 18.66 1.92 17.60
C GLU A 14 18.55 3.11 16.65
N PHE A 15 19.47 4.06 16.73
CA PHE A 15 19.52 5.26 15.90
C PHE A 15 20.94 5.73 15.56
N MET A 16 21.97 5.10 16.14
CA MET A 16 23.35 5.50 15.93
C MET A 16 23.87 5.17 14.52
N HIS A 17 23.17 4.30 13.78
CA HIS A 17 23.45 3.97 12.38
C HIS A 17 22.96 5.04 11.39
N ILE A 18 22.16 6.03 11.85
CA ILE A 18 21.69 7.14 11.01
C ILE A 18 22.89 8.06 10.69
N SER A 19 23.16 8.29 9.42
CA SER A 19 24.28 9.15 8.99
C SER A 19 23.97 10.65 9.16
N ASN A 20 22.69 11.04 9.02
CA ASN A 20 22.26 12.44 9.16
C ASN A 20 22.41 12.92 10.62
N PRO A 21 23.27 13.93 10.89
CA PRO A 21 23.51 14.40 12.25
C PRO A 21 22.30 15.08 12.91
N ASP A 22 21.44 15.73 12.12
CA ASP A 22 20.25 16.42 12.64
C ASP A 22 19.19 15.41 13.09
N GLU A 23 18.98 14.33 12.35
CA GLU A 23 18.09 13.23 12.72
C GLU A 23 18.59 12.53 13.98
N ARG A 24 19.89 12.19 14.06
CA ARG A 24 20.52 11.59 15.26
C ARG A 24 20.39 12.51 16.47
N LYS A 25 20.69 13.80 16.29
CA LYS A 25 20.60 14.78 17.35
C LYS A 25 19.17 14.90 17.88
N TRP A 26 18.20 15.02 16.98
CA TRP A 26 16.79 15.10 17.35
C TRP A 26 16.35 13.87 18.15
N PHE A 27 16.71 12.68 17.65
CA PHE A 27 16.34 11.42 18.28
C PHE A 27 16.92 11.32 19.70
N ARG A 28 18.22 11.61 19.85
CA ARG A 28 18.87 11.66 21.16
C ARG A 28 18.21 12.69 22.09
N ASP A 29 18.08 13.92 21.63
CA ASP A 29 17.48 15.00 22.43
C ASP A 29 16.04 14.64 22.86
N ARG A 30 15.32 13.93 22.00
CA ARG A 30 13.93 13.50 22.26
C ARG A 30 13.82 12.39 23.31
N ILE A 31 14.72 11.41 23.31
CA ILE A 31 14.72 10.31 24.28
C ILE A 31 15.43 10.66 25.58
N GLU A 32 16.33 11.63 25.56
CA GLU A 32 17.03 12.15 26.74
C GLU A 32 16.28 13.30 27.42
N GLN A 33 15.08 13.66 26.97
CA GLN A 33 14.23 14.62 27.65
C GLN A 33 13.72 14.04 28.97
N ASP A 34 13.51 14.96 29.93
CA ASP A 34 13.21 14.67 31.32
C ASP A 34 12.01 13.72 31.54
N ASP A 35 11.97 13.06 32.69
CA ASP A 35 11.01 12.04 33.16
C ASP A 35 9.52 12.36 32.92
N LYS A 36 9.15 13.61 32.72
CA LYS A 36 7.77 14.05 32.48
C LYS A 36 7.18 13.51 31.15
N ALA A 37 8.03 13.14 30.20
CA ALA A 37 7.58 12.64 28.90
C ALA A 37 6.93 11.23 28.95
N LEU A 38 7.23 10.43 29.98
CA LEU A 38 6.64 9.12 30.25
C LEU A 38 5.47 9.15 31.23
N GLN A 39 5.07 10.33 31.69
CA GLN A 39 3.95 10.47 32.64
C GLN A 39 2.64 10.62 31.86
N PHE A 40 1.81 9.59 31.95
CA PHE A 40 0.45 9.65 31.46
C PHE A 40 -0.48 10.22 32.53
N THR A 41 -1.42 11.08 32.13
CA THR A 41 -2.52 11.53 33.00
C THR A 41 -3.38 10.32 33.38
N LYS A 42 -4.16 10.46 34.46
CA LYS A 42 -5.11 9.43 34.86
C LYS A 42 -6.02 9.00 33.70
N ASN A 43 -6.61 9.98 33.01
CA ASN A 43 -7.45 9.71 31.82
C ASN A 43 -6.70 8.97 30.70
N GLY A 44 -5.41 9.29 30.47
CA GLY A 44 -4.58 8.61 29.50
C GLY A 44 -4.33 7.15 29.87
N LYS A 45 -4.07 6.87 31.16
CA LYS A 45 -3.92 5.49 31.67
C LYS A 45 -5.22 4.70 31.54
N GLU A 46 -6.36 5.29 31.89
CA GLU A 46 -7.68 4.67 31.75
C GLU A 46 -8.02 4.40 30.27
N ALA A 47 -7.70 5.32 29.36
CA ALA A 47 -7.90 5.11 27.93
C ALA A 47 -7.09 3.93 27.38
N ILE A 48 -5.82 3.80 27.78
CA ILE A 48 -4.98 2.66 27.43
C ILE A 48 -5.59 1.36 27.98
N LEU A 49 -5.98 1.34 29.25
CA LEU A 49 -6.58 0.17 29.90
C LEU A 49 -7.87 -0.26 29.19
N ASN A 50 -8.75 0.69 28.87
CA ASN A 50 -10.00 0.40 28.17
C ASN A 50 -9.76 -0.23 26.80
N LYS A 51 -8.75 0.23 26.04
CA LYS A 51 -8.37 -0.38 24.76
C LYS A 51 -7.84 -1.81 24.92
N LEU A 52 -7.10 -2.09 25.99
CA LEU A 52 -6.64 -3.45 26.30
C LEU A 52 -7.80 -4.38 26.69
N VAL A 53 -8.76 -3.89 27.50
CA VAL A 53 -9.98 -4.62 27.86
C VAL A 53 -10.80 -4.93 26.62
N GLN A 54 -10.95 -3.96 25.71
CA GLN A 54 -11.64 -4.16 24.44
C GLN A 54 -10.92 -5.19 23.55
N ALA A 55 -9.60 -5.08 23.40
CA ALA A 55 -8.81 -5.98 22.57
C ALA A 55 -8.90 -7.43 23.05
N GLU A 56 -8.60 -7.70 24.31
CA GLU A 56 -8.63 -9.06 24.85
C GLU A 56 -10.07 -9.58 25.00
N GLY A 57 -11.00 -8.72 25.45
CA GLY A 57 -12.41 -9.09 25.61
C GLY A 57 -13.05 -9.54 24.30
N PHE A 58 -12.71 -8.87 23.18
CA PHE A 58 -13.18 -9.25 21.85
C PHE A 58 -12.63 -10.61 21.40
N GLU A 59 -11.31 -10.85 21.57
CA GLU A 59 -10.71 -12.15 21.22
C GLU A 59 -11.32 -13.30 22.03
N LYS A 60 -11.49 -13.13 23.35
CA LYS A 60 -12.13 -14.11 24.22
C LYS A 60 -13.59 -14.38 23.84
N PHE A 61 -14.31 -13.34 23.48
CA PHE A 61 -15.69 -13.47 23.03
C PHE A 61 -15.78 -14.32 21.75
N LEU A 62 -14.94 -13.98 20.75
CA LEU A 62 -14.86 -14.78 19.53
C LEU A 62 -14.46 -16.23 19.79
N ALA A 63 -13.50 -16.45 20.68
CA ALA A 63 -13.05 -17.79 21.06
C ALA A 63 -14.19 -18.63 21.66
N THR A 64 -15.07 -18.00 22.44
CA THR A 64 -16.21 -18.66 23.08
C THR A 64 -17.36 -18.95 22.12
N LYS A 65 -17.66 -17.98 21.22
CA LYS A 65 -18.83 -18.08 20.31
C LYS A 65 -18.55 -18.87 19.04
N TYR A 66 -17.30 -18.83 18.55
CA TYR A 66 -16.88 -19.41 17.26
C TYR A 66 -15.73 -20.38 17.43
N VAL A 67 -15.96 -21.44 18.22
CA VAL A 67 -14.98 -22.50 18.49
C VAL A 67 -14.52 -23.15 17.19
N GLY A 68 -13.19 -23.28 17.01
CA GLY A 68 -12.57 -23.90 15.83
C GLY A 68 -12.60 -23.09 14.55
N THR A 69 -13.29 -21.94 14.50
CA THR A 69 -13.29 -21.07 13.32
C THR A 69 -12.02 -20.25 13.26
N LYS A 70 -11.33 -20.26 12.12
CA LYS A 70 -10.10 -19.46 11.92
C LYS A 70 -10.40 -17.95 12.06
N ARG A 71 -9.67 -17.27 12.92
CA ARG A 71 -9.75 -15.85 13.18
C ARG A 71 -8.39 -15.16 13.35
N PHE A 72 -7.31 -15.91 13.61
CA PHE A 72 -5.95 -15.43 13.80
C PHE A 72 -5.86 -14.31 14.86
N GLY A 73 -6.20 -14.64 16.09
CA GLY A 73 -6.32 -13.70 17.21
C GLY A 73 -5.02 -12.94 17.53
N LEU A 74 -5.20 -11.77 18.15
CA LEU A 74 -4.12 -10.88 18.59
C LEU A 74 -3.56 -11.26 19.96
N ASP A 75 -4.12 -12.27 20.61
CA ASP A 75 -3.79 -12.65 22.00
C ASP A 75 -2.28 -12.73 22.27
N GLY A 76 -1.83 -11.92 23.22
CA GLY A 76 -0.41 -11.74 23.56
C GLY A 76 0.24 -10.50 22.93
N GLY A 77 -0.43 -9.83 21.99
CA GLY A 77 0.01 -8.60 21.32
C GLY A 77 -0.97 -7.44 21.43
N GLU A 78 -1.85 -7.45 22.44
CA GLU A 78 -2.97 -6.49 22.58
C GLU A 78 -2.54 -5.03 22.65
N SER A 79 -1.30 -4.75 23.04
CA SER A 79 -0.73 -3.39 23.06
C SER A 79 -0.62 -2.76 21.67
N LEU A 80 -0.78 -3.53 20.57
CA LEU A 80 -0.92 -2.99 19.22
C LEU A 80 -2.12 -2.02 19.12
N ILE A 81 -3.22 -2.29 19.81
CA ILE A 81 -4.44 -1.48 19.71
C ILE A 81 -4.22 -0.07 20.26
N PRO A 82 -3.77 0.14 21.54
CA PRO A 82 -3.44 1.47 22.02
C PRO A 82 -2.28 2.12 21.23
N ALA A 83 -1.34 1.35 20.65
CA ALA A 83 -0.29 1.87 19.79
C ALA A 83 -0.87 2.56 18.53
N LEU A 84 -1.77 1.89 17.82
CA LEU A 84 -2.44 2.45 16.63
C LEU A 84 -3.29 3.67 16.97
N GLU A 85 -4.05 3.61 18.07
CA GLU A 85 -4.83 4.76 18.57
C GLU A 85 -3.93 5.99 18.83
N GLN A 86 -2.74 5.77 19.39
CA GLN A 86 -1.79 6.86 19.63
C GLN A 86 -1.27 7.50 18.35
N ILE A 87 -0.95 6.68 17.33
CA ILE A 87 -0.49 7.18 16.02
C ILE A 87 -1.58 8.02 15.36
N ILE A 88 -2.82 7.50 15.33
CA ILE A 88 -3.96 8.18 14.72
C ILE A 88 -4.27 9.49 15.47
N LYS A 89 -4.23 9.47 16.80
CA LYS A 89 -4.43 10.66 17.64
C LYS A 89 -3.41 11.75 17.33
N ILE A 90 -2.11 11.42 17.32
CA ILE A 90 -1.06 12.39 16.98
C ILE A 90 -1.24 12.89 15.56
N GLY A 91 -1.58 12.00 14.63
CA GLY A 91 -1.91 12.38 13.26
C GLY A 91 -3.01 13.42 13.21
N GLY A 92 -4.13 13.19 13.92
CA GLY A 92 -5.23 14.13 14.00
C GLY A 92 -4.84 15.49 14.58
N GLN A 93 -4.03 15.48 15.63
CA GLN A 93 -3.51 16.70 16.25
C GLN A 93 -2.51 17.48 15.37
N ASN A 94 -1.96 16.84 14.32
CA ASN A 94 -1.03 17.43 13.35
C ASN A 94 -1.65 17.55 11.94
N GLU A 95 -2.96 17.71 11.84
CA GLU A 95 -3.70 17.99 10.60
C GLU A 95 -3.61 16.87 9.53
N ILE A 96 -3.24 15.66 9.91
CA ILE A 96 -3.31 14.51 9.02
C ILE A 96 -4.77 14.30 8.60
N LYS A 97 -4.99 14.07 7.30
CA LYS A 97 -6.31 13.85 6.73
C LYS A 97 -6.62 12.37 6.55
N GLU A 98 -5.61 11.57 6.22
CA GLU A 98 -5.82 10.13 6.01
C GLU A 98 -4.70 9.29 6.62
N VAL A 99 -5.08 8.12 7.14
CA VAL A 99 -4.17 7.06 7.56
C VAL A 99 -4.51 5.80 6.78
N LYS A 100 -3.51 5.28 6.06
CA LYS A 100 -3.62 4.03 5.29
C LYS A 100 -2.91 2.91 6.03
N ILE A 101 -3.63 1.83 6.34
CA ILE A 101 -3.08 0.69 7.08
C ILE A 101 -2.98 -0.52 6.16
N GLY A 102 -1.82 -1.18 6.17
CA GLY A 102 -1.60 -2.51 5.63
C GLY A 102 -1.21 -3.49 6.72
N MET A 103 -1.79 -4.67 6.71
CA MET A 103 -1.44 -5.72 7.67
C MET A 103 -1.84 -7.10 7.18
N SER A 104 -1.19 -8.13 7.73
CA SER A 104 -1.57 -9.53 7.54
C SER A 104 -2.84 -9.89 8.35
N HIS A 105 -3.14 -11.20 8.40
CA HIS A 105 -4.34 -11.72 9.08
C HIS A 105 -4.31 -11.59 10.61
N ARG A 106 -3.12 -11.65 11.27
CA ARG A 106 -3.03 -11.67 12.74
C ARG A 106 -3.47 -10.36 13.38
N GLY A 107 -4.49 -10.44 14.23
CA GLY A 107 -5.08 -9.28 14.88
C GLY A 107 -5.95 -8.41 13.99
N ARG A 108 -6.17 -8.80 12.73
CA ARG A 108 -6.92 -7.99 11.76
C ARG A 108 -8.35 -7.72 12.20
N LEU A 109 -9.06 -8.73 12.70
CA LEU A 109 -10.42 -8.55 13.22
C LEU A 109 -10.46 -7.58 14.39
N ASN A 110 -9.45 -7.61 15.25
CA ASN A 110 -9.31 -6.69 16.38
C ASN A 110 -9.07 -5.24 15.92
N VAL A 111 -8.19 -5.05 14.92
CA VAL A 111 -7.96 -3.73 14.31
C VAL A 111 -9.23 -3.21 13.63
N LEU A 112 -9.95 -4.06 12.88
CA LEU A 112 -11.23 -3.71 12.28
C LEU A 112 -12.25 -3.23 13.32
N ALA A 113 -12.38 -3.96 14.44
CA ALA A 113 -13.34 -3.65 15.50
C ALA A 113 -12.92 -2.42 16.32
N ASN A 114 -11.71 -2.44 16.88
CA ASN A 114 -11.30 -1.52 17.96
C ASN A 114 -10.52 -0.28 17.48
N VAL A 115 -10.03 -0.27 16.22
CA VAL A 115 -9.35 0.88 15.62
C VAL A 115 -10.22 1.52 14.54
N LEU A 116 -10.71 0.72 13.56
CA LEU A 116 -11.56 1.22 12.49
C LEU A 116 -13.05 1.32 12.87
N GLN A 117 -13.42 0.89 14.08
CA GLN A 117 -14.80 0.94 14.58
C GLN A 117 -15.82 0.23 13.67
N LYS A 118 -15.37 -0.81 12.95
CA LYS A 118 -16.29 -1.68 12.22
C LYS A 118 -17.28 -2.30 13.21
N SER A 119 -18.57 -2.19 12.94
CA SER A 119 -19.63 -2.67 13.84
C SER A 119 -19.43 -4.14 14.23
N TYR A 120 -19.47 -4.45 15.52
CA TYR A 120 -19.42 -5.83 16.01
C TYR A 120 -20.52 -6.70 15.39
N LYS A 121 -21.72 -6.16 15.19
CA LYS A 121 -22.82 -6.84 14.49
C LYS A 121 -22.41 -7.31 13.10
N ARG A 122 -21.75 -6.43 12.33
CA ARG A 122 -21.27 -6.77 10.98
C ARG A 122 -20.22 -7.87 11.05
N ILE A 123 -19.27 -7.77 11.97
CA ILE A 123 -18.22 -8.79 12.13
C ILE A 123 -18.85 -10.13 12.53
N PHE A 124 -19.80 -10.15 13.47
CA PHE A 124 -20.49 -11.38 13.90
C PHE A 124 -21.34 -11.99 12.77
N ASN A 125 -21.99 -11.16 11.96
CA ASN A 125 -22.72 -11.64 10.79
C ASN A 125 -21.78 -12.28 9.75
N GLU A 126 -20.59 -11.71 9.52
CA GLU A 126 -19.57 -12.29 8.63
C GLU A 126 -19.07 -13.68 9.10
N PHE A 127 -19.25 -14.03 10.38
CA PHE A 127 -18.95 -15.37 10.89
C PHE A 127 -20.05 -16.39 10.59
N THR A 128 -21.29 -16.00 10.31
CA THR A 128 -22.38 -16.93 10.00
C THR A 128 -22.24 -17.57 8.62
N GLY A 129 -21.38 -17.00 7.76
CA GLY A 129 -21.15 -17.51 6.41
C GLY A 129 -22.30 -17.20 5.42
N GLU A 130 -23.30 -16.45 5.85
CA GLU A 130 -24.32 -15.90 4.97
C GLU A 130 -23.69 -14.76 4.14
N ILE A 131 -23.01 -15.13 3.06
CA ILE A 131 -22.77 -14.22 1.94
C ILE A 131 -24.15 -13.90 1.42
N SER A 132 -24.54 -12.62 1.41
CA SER A 132 -25.83 -12.25 0.83
C SER A 132 -25.92 -12.83 -0.58
N SER A 133 -26.91 -13.67 -0.83
CA SER A 133 -27.19 -14.28 -2.14
C SER A 133 -27.44 -13.24 -3.24
N ASP A 134 -27.56 -11.98 -2.88
CA ASP A 134 -27.74 -10.83 -3.78
C ASP A 134 -26.44 -10.25 -4.34
N SER A 135 -25.26 -10.80 -3.98
CA SER A 135 -24.00 -10.43 -4.64
C SER A 135 -23.81 -11.24 -5.93
N GLU A 136 -24.60 -10.94 -6.95
CA GLU A 136 -24.40 -11.51 -8.30
C GLU A 136 -22.98 -11.20 -8.85
N ASP A 137 -22.24 -10.25 -8.28
CA ASP A 137 -21.02 -9.70 -8.83
C ASP A 137 -19.73 -9.98 -8.04
N GLY A 138 -19.75 -10.54 -6.85
CA GLY A 138 -18.54 -10.80 -6.04
C GLY A 138 -18.48 -12.21 -5.45
N ALA A 139 -17.33 -12.90 -5.59
CA ALA A 139 -17.10 -14.20 -4.95
C ALA A 139 -16.84 -14.06 -3.44
N GLY A 140 -16.52 -12.84 -2.97
CA GLY A 140 -16.12 -12.56 -1.59
C GLY A 140 -14.76 -13.13 -1.22
N ASP A 141 -14.33 -12.86 0.01
CA ASP A 141 -13.11 -13.40 0.60
C ASP A 141 -13.34 -13.69 2.09
N VAL A 142 -12.40 -14.38 2.71
CA VAL A 142 -12.48 -14.68 4.14
C VAL A 142 -12.39 -13.39 4.96
N LYS A 143 -13.12 -13.37 6.09
CA LYS A 143 -13.26 -12.17 6.94
C LYS A 143 -11.94 -11.52 7.39
N TYR A 144 -10.88 -12.32 7.58
CA TYR A 144 -9.56 -11.84 7.99
C TYR A 144 -8.68 -11.35 6.83
N HIS A 145 -9.25 -11.20 5.62
CA HIS A 145 -8.63 -10.51 4.48
C HIS A 145 -9.31 -9.18 4.14
N LEU A 146 -10.55 -9.00 4.59
CA LEU A 146 -11.35 -7.82 4.25
C LEU A 146 -10.81 -6.54 4.88
N GLY A 147 -10.91 -5.45 4.13
CA GLY A 147 -10.64 -4.10 4.59
C GLY A 147 -11.88 -3.40 5.13
N ALA A 148 -11.67 -2.21 5.63
CA ALA A 148 -12.72 -1.26 6.03
C ALA A 148 -12.15 0.15 6.12
N SER A 149 -13.02 1.15 6.21
CA SER A 149 -12.62 2.53 6.51
C SER A 149 -13.62 3.18 7.47
N SER A 150 -13.15 4.20 8.19
CA SER A 150 -13.98 5.03 9.05
C SER A 150 -13.35 6.39 9.27
N ASP A 151 -14.17 7.38 9.56
CA ASP A 151 -13.71 8.70 9.96
C ASP A 151 -13.58 8.76 11.49
N ARG A 152 -12.48 9.35 11.96
CA ARG A 152 -12.13 9.50 13.37
C ARG A 152 -11.90 10.97 13.68
N GLU A 153 -12.56 11.48 14.73
CA GLU A 153 -12.45 12.88 15.14
C GLU A 153 -11.44 13.04 16.28
N PHE A 154 -10.51 13.99 16.11
CA PHE A 154 -9.52 14.36 17.11
C PHE A 154 -9.35 15.88 17.17
N ASP A 155 -9.73 16.50 18.29
CA ASP A 155 -9.56 17.93 18.54
C ASP A 155 -10.09 18.82 17.38
N GLY A 156 -11.23 18.42 16.79
CA GLY A 156 -11.87 19.14 15.67
C GLY A 156 -11.29 18.84 14.28
N ASN A 157 -10.35 17.91 14.16
CA ASN A 157 -9.85 17.41 12.88
C ASN A 157 -10.38 15.99 12.61
N SER A 158 -10.98 15.79 11.43
CA SER A 158 -11.40 14.49 10.96
C SER A 158 -10.27 13.78 10.24
N VAL A 159 -9.98 12.56 10.65
CA VAL A 159 -8.97 11.68 10.05
C VAL A 159 -9.66 10.47 9.45
N HIS A 160 -9.57 10.30 8.14
CA HIS A 160 -10.04 9.09 7.46
C HIS A 160 -9.04 7.94 7.66
N VAL A 161 -9.44 6.90 8.36
CA VAL A 161 -8.61 5.71 8.60
C VAL A 161 -9.11 4.56 7.75
N SER A 162 -8.23 3.92 7.00
CA SER A 162 -8.60 2.78 6.15
C SER A 162 -7.58 1.65 6.22
N LEU A 163 -8.10 0.42 6.24
CA LEU A 163 -7.34 -0.83 6.18
C LEU A 163 -7.54 -1.45 4.79
N THR A 164 -6.46 -1.68 4.09
CA THR A 164 -6.47 -2.26 2.74
C THR A 164 -6.78 -3.75 2.79
N ASP A 165 -7.61 -4.24 1.86
CA ASP A 165 -7.83 -5.68 1.65
C ASP A 165 -6.51 -6.35 1.25
N ASN A 166 -6.29 -7.60 1.67
CA ASN A 166 -5.08 -8.34 1.32
C ASN A 166 -5.32 -9.86 1.21
N PRO A 167 -4.50 -10.58 0.43
CA PRO A 167 -4.50 -12.04 0.41
C PRO A 167 -3.69 -12.62 1.58
N SER A 168 -3.63 -13.96 1.67
CA SER A 168 -2.77 -14.66 2.64
C SER A 168 -1.26 -14.54 2.33
N HIS A 169 -0.88 -13.98 1.19
CA HIS A 169 0.52 -13.78 0.79
C HIS A 169 1.12 -12.63 1.60
N LEU A 170 1.89 -13.01 2.62
CA LEU A 170 2.45 -12.07 3.60
C LEU A 170 3.31 -11.00 2.92
N GLU A 171 3.16 -9.75 3.36
CA GLU A 171 3.88 -8.56 2.92
C GLU A 171 3.57 -8.09 1.48
N ALA A 172 2.84 -8.87 0.67
CA ALA A 172 2.49 -8.48 -0.71
C ALA A 172 1.60 -7.21 -0.77
N VAL A 173 0.88 -6.90 0.29
CA VAL A 173 0.05 -5.69 0.40
C VAL A 173 0.87 -4.42 0.66
N ASN A 174 2.12 -4.53 1.10
CA ASN A 174 2.93 -3.37 1.49
C ASN A 174 3.05 -2.34 0.36
N PRO A 175 3.55 -2.68 -0.84
CA PRO A 175 3.65 -1.72 -1.93
C PRO A 175 2.29 -1.21 -2.39
N VAL A 176 1.23 -2.00 -2.28
CA VAL A 176 -0.16 -1.58 -2.60
C VAL A 176 -0.59 -0.43 -1.69
N VAL A 177 -0.36 -0.54 -0.39
CA VAL A 177 -0.65 0.53 0.59
C VAL A 177 0.15 1.79 0.30
N LEU A 178 1.43 1.65 -0.06
CA LEU A 178 2.28 2.78 -0.43
C LEU A 178 1.78 3.48 -1.69
N GLY A 179 1.37 2.72 -2.70
CA GLY A 179 0.74 3.26 -3.91
C GLY A 179 -0.58 3.98 -3.63
N GLN A 180 -1.45 3.40 -2.82
CA GLN A 180 -2.69 4.06 -2.36
C GLN A 180 -2.39 5.36 -1.61
N THR A 181 -1.40 5.35 -0.72
CA THR A 181 -0.96 6.55 0.01
C THR A 181 -0.50 7.65 -0.94
N ARG A 182 0.32 7.31 -1.93
CA ARG A 182 0.80 8.25 -2.94
C ARG A 182 -0.33 8.87 -3.76
N ALA A 183 -1.31 8.06 -4.17
CA ALA A 183 -2.48 8.54 -4.90
C ALA A 183 -3.35 9.47 -4.06
N LYS A 184 -3.53 9.18 -2.76
CA LYS A 184 -4.23 10.07 -1.83
C LYS A 184 -3.49 11.38 -1.61
N GLN A 185 -2.16 11.36 -1.53
CA GLN A 185 -1.34 12.56 -1.48
C GLN A 185 -1.49 13.40 -2.76
N PHE A 186 -1.57 12.75 -3.93
CA PHE A 186 -1.86 13.44 -5.19
C PHE A 186 -3.26 14.09 -5.16
N PHE A 187 -4.28 13.37 -4.71
CA PHE A 187 -5.65 13.88 -4.56
C PHE A 187 -5.71 15.11 -3.63
N HIS A 188 -5.05 15.05 -2.48
CA HIS A 188 -4.98 16.16 -1.52
C HIS A 188 -3.99 17.27 -1.91
N LYS A 189 -3.33 17.17 -3.06
CA LYS A 189 -2.25 18.09 -3.48
C LYS A 189 -1.14 18.23 -2.43
N ASP A 190 -0.88 17.13 -1.72
CA ASP A 190 0.07 17.04 -0.61
C ASP A 190 1.51 16.86 -1.12
N LYS A 191 2.11 17.96 -1.56
CA LYS A 191 3.50 17.96 -2.05
C LYS A 191 4.52 17.68 -0.96
N GLN A 192 4.20 18.00 0.29
CA GLN A 192 5.09 17.84 1.45
C GLN A 192 4.99 16.46 2.11
N ARG A 193 4.04 15.60 1.67
CA ARG A 193 3.83 14.23 2.20
C ARG A 193 3.48 14.20 3.70
N ASN A 194 2.77 15.21 4.18
CA ASN A 194 2.43 15.37 5.59
C ASN A 194 0.92 15.31 5.89
N LYS A 195 0.06 15.04 4.88
CA LYS A 195 -1.39 14.91 5.07
C LYS A 195 -1.89 13.47 5.06
N VAL A 196 -1.12 12.54 4.48
CA VAL A 196 -1.49 11.12 4.42
C VAL A 196 -0.33 10.27 4.92
N ILE A 197 -0.60 9.40 5.91
CA ILE A 197 0.41 8.54 6.55
C ILE A 197 0.13 7.08 6.25
N PRO A 198 1.11 6.31 5.72
CA PRO A 198 1.05 4.86 5.69
C PRO A 198 1.51 4.25 7.02
N ILE A 199 0.79 3.21 7.47
CA ILE A 199 1.19 2.32 8.57
C ILE A 199 1.22 0.91 8.02
N LEU A 200 2.32 0.20 8.21
CA LEU A 200 2.45 -1.21 7.85
C LEU A 200 2.70 -2.04 9.10
N ILE A 201 1.87 -3.07 9.31
CA ILE A 201 1.91 -3.96 10.47
C ILE A 201 2.36 -5.34 9.99
N HIS A 202 3.43 -5.83 10.57
CA HIS A 202 4.17 -7.01 10.13
C HIS A 202 4.21 -8.10 11.21
N GLY A 203 4.33 -9.35 10.79
CA GLY A 203 4.86 -10.41 11.64
C GLY A 203 6.39 -10.44 11.55
N ASP A 204 7.08 -10.81 12.62
CA ASP A 204 8.56 -10.79 12.68
C ASP A 204 9.23 -11.70 11.63
N ALA A 205 8.72 -12.90 11.44
CA ALA A 205 9.26 -13.82 10.46
C ALA A 205 9.04 -13.33 9.01
N ALA A 206 7.88 -12.74 8.73
CA ALA A 206 7.58 -12.20 7.40
C ALA A 206 8.39 -10.93 7.09
N PHE A 207 8.53 -10.03 8.07
CA PHE A 207 9.33 -8.81 7.90
C PHE A 207 10.80 -9.11 7.57
N ALA A 208 11.38 -10.08 8.27
CA ALA A 208 12.76 -10.48 8.01
C ALA A 208 12.93 -11.34 6.75
N GLY A 209 11.90 -12.11 6.34
CA GLY A 209 12.04 -13.16 5.32
C GLY A 209 11.50 -12.81 3.93
N GLN A 210 10.53 -11.90 3.84
CA GLN A 210 9.91 -11.54 2.54
C GLN A 210 10.67 -10.40 1.86
N GLY A 211 11.26 -10.68 0.68
CA GLY A 211 12.08 -9.71 -0.06
C GLY A 211 11.38 -8.40 -0.39
N VAL A 212 10.04 -8.41 -0.57
CA VAL A 212 9.25 -7.22 -0.85
C VAL A 212 9.34 -6.16 0.28
N VAL A 213 9.65 -6.55 1.50
CA VAL A 213 9.90 -5.61 2.61
C VAL A 213 11.11 -4.74 2.31
N ALA A 214 12.23 -5.38 1.93
CA ALA A 214 13.45 -4.66 1.53
C ALA A 214 13.23 -3.80 0.28
N GLU A 215 12.44 -4.28 -0.69
CA GLU A 215 12.07 -3.51 -1.88
C GLU A 215 11.25 -2.27 -1.52
N CYS A 216 10.31 -2.36 -0.56
CA CYS A 216 9.55 -1.21 -0.07
C CYS A 216 10.46 -0.18 0.61
N PHE A 217 11.43 -0.60 1.41
CA PHE A 217 12.43 0.31 1.96
C PHE A 217 13.28 0.95 0.86
N ALA A 218 13.74 0.19 -0.11
CA ALA A 218 14.55 0.71 -1.23
C ALA A 218 13.82 1.80 -2.02
N MET A 219 12.49 1.70 -2.17
CA MET A 219 11.70 2.72 -2.89
C MET A 219 11.34 3.94 -2.06
N SER A 220 11.40 3.88 -0.72
CA SER A 220 10.80 4.86 0.19
C SER A 220 11.35 6.28 0.02
N GLY A 221 12.63 6.44 -0.33
CA GLY A 221 13.28 7.72 -0.61
C GLY A 221 13.25 8.18 -2.06
N LEU A 222 12.75 7.35 -2.99
CA LEU A 222 12.80 7.65 -4.43
C LEU A 222 11.70 8.65 -4.84
N PRO A 223 12.01 9.69 -5.64
CA PRO A 223 11.07 10.76 -5.98
C PRO A 223 9.71 10.26 -6.53
N GLY A 224 9.72 9.21 -7.35
CA GLY A 224 8.52 8.63 -7.96
C GLY A 224 7.64 7.82 -6.99
N HIS A 225 8.20 7.33 -5.88
CA HIS A 225 7.57 6.40 -4.95
C HIS A 225 7.49 6.91 -3.50
N ASN A 226 8.20 7.97 -3.16
CA ASN A 226 8.24 8.53 -1.81
C ASN A 226 6.85 8.93 -1.33
N THR A 227 6.49 8.47 -0.12
CA THR A 227 5.25 8.78 0.60
C THR A 227 5.48 9.64 1.85
N GLY A 228 6.71 10.11 2.07
CA GLY A 228 7.08 10.85 3.28
C GLY A 228 7.32 9.95 4.49
N GLY A 229 7.76 8.71 4.24
CA GLY A 229 8.05 7.71 5.26
C GLY A 229 6.82 6.94 5.75
N THR A 230 7.09 5.73 6.19
CA THR A 230 6.11 4.76 6.71
C THR A 230 6.38 4.50 8.19
N ILE A 231 5.34 4.35 8.99
CA ILE A 231 5.45 3.82 10.34
C ILE A 231 5.27 2.30 10.25
N HIS A 232 6.35 1.56 10.48
CA HIS A 232 6.34 0.11 10.52
C HIS A 232 6.17 -0.38 11.96
N ILE A 233 5.24 -1.31 12.19
CA ILE A 233 5.04 -1.97 13.47
C ILE A 233 5.23 -3.46 13.28
N ILE A 234 6.25 -4.02 13.91
CA ILE A 234 6.47 -5.47 13.90
C ILE A 234 5.79 -6.07 15.12
N VAL A 235 4.73 -6.84 14.93
CA VAL A 235 4.13 -7.66 16.00
C VAL A 235 5.03 -8.88 16.17
N ASN A 236 6.11 -8.69 16.94
CA ASN A 236 7.17 -9.67 17.12
C ASN A 236 6.78 -10.70 18.19
N ASN A 237 6.01 -11.69 17.79
CA ASN A 237 5.60 -12.78 18.65
C ASN A 237 6.65 -13.92 18.76
N GLN A 238 7.81 -13.73 18.16
CA GLN A 238 8.99 -14.58 18.26
C GLN A 238 8.79 -16.01 17.74
N ILE A 239 7.88 -16.17 16.79
CA ILE A 239 7.62 -17.45 16.11
C ILE A 239 6.98 -17.24 14.74
N GLY A 240 7.48 -17.94 13.72
CA GLY A 240 6.88 -18.01 12.39
C GLY A 240 6.15 -19.33 12.18
N PHE A 241 4.83 -19.38 12.33
CA PHE A 241 4.02 -20.60 12.37
C PHE A 241 4.54 -21.58 13.45
N THR A 242 5.47 -22.47 13.12
CA THR A 242 6.16 -23.41 14.03
C THR A 242 7.67 -23.19 14.11
N THR A 243 8.19 -22.19 13.37
CA THR A 243 9.63 -21.95 13.23
C THR A 243 10.10 -20.91 14.25
N SER A 244 11.06 -21.27 15.06
CA SER A 244 11.68 -20.34 16.02
C SER A 244 12.64 -19.36 15.33
N PRO A 245 12.93 -18.19 15.93
CA PRO A 245 13.76 -17.14 15.32
C PRO A 245 15.13 -17.62 14.84
N ARG A 246 15.78 -18.52 15.59
CA ARG A 246 17.11 -19.06 15.23
C ARG A 246 17.14 -19.81 13.89
N PHE A 247 15.98 -20.24 13.38
CA PHE A 247 15.83 -20.90 12.07
C PHE A 247 15.14 -20.02 11.05
N ALA A 248 14.63 -18.85 11.46
CA ALA A 248 13.84 -17.96 10.61
C ALA A 248 14.67 -16.78 10.05
N ARG A 249 15.74 -16.38 10.75
CA ARG A 249 16.59 -15.26 10.33
C ARG A 249 18.01 -15.38 10.87
N SER A 250 18.96 -14.79 10.16
CA SER A 250 20.37 -14.72 10.57
C SER A 250 20.66 -13.51 11.47
N SER A 251 19.87 -12.46 11.34
CA SER A 251 20.04 -11.21 12.11
C SER A 251 19.51 -11.37 13.55
N PRO A 252 20.05 -10.63 14.53
CA PRO A 252 19.55 -10.59 15.90
C PRO A 252 18.08 -10.20 16.01
N TYR A 253 17.68 -9.16 15.22
CA TYR A 253 16.32 -8.63 15.22
C TYR A 253 15.68 -8.72 13.83
N PRO A 254 14.35 -8.92 13.76
CA PRO A 254 13.66 -8.87 12.47
C PRO A 254 13.76 -7.49 11.80
N SER A 255 13.88 -6.44 12.61
CA SER A 255 13.99 -5.05 12.20
C SER A 255 15.31 -4.66 11.52
N ASP A 256 16.33 -5.54 11.53
CA ASP A 256 17.65 -5.22 10.97
C ASP A 256 17.61 -4.90 9.47
N VAL A 257 16.61 -5.40 8.73
CA VAL A 257 16.41 -5.05 7.32
C VAL A 257 16.16 -3.55 7.11
N ALA A 258 15.59 -2.85 8.08
CA ALA A 258 15.31 -1.41 7.99
C ALA A 258 16.59 -0.54 8.09
N LYS A 259 17.68 -1.11 8.57
CA LYS A 259 18.99 -0.40 8.65
C LYS A 259 19.54 -0.04 7.28
N MET A 260 19.12 -0.73 6.21
CA MET A 260 19.56 -0.42 4.84
C MET A 260 19.20 1.00 4.39
N VAL A 261 18.15 1.59 4.97
CA VAL A 261 17.72 2.97 4.72
C VAL A 261 17.91 3.88 5.92
N GLU A 262 18.69 3.42 6.91
CA GLU A 262 18.98 4.16 8.13
C GLU A 262 17.73 4.55 8.94
N ALA A 263 16.66 3.74 8.90
CA ALA A 263 15.47 3.98 9.69
C ALA A 263 15.75 3.76 11.19
N PRO A 264 15.33 4.66 12.09
CA PRO A 264 15.43 4.41 13.52
C PRO A 264 14.51 3.27 13.94
N ILE A 265 14.95 2.50 14.95
CA ILE A 265 14.23 1.33 15.46
C ILE A 265 14.02 1.48 16.96
N LEU A 266 12.77 1.26 17.40
CA LEU A 266 12.41 1.25 18.81
C LEU A 266 11.92 -0.16 19.19
N HIS A 267 12.69 -0.87 20.03
CA HIS A 267 12.30 -2.16 20.58
C HIS A 267 11.55 -1.95 21.88
N VAL A 268 10.34 -2.46 22.00
CA VAL A 268 9.50 -2.23 23.19
C VAL A 268 8.79 -3.50 23.62
N ASN A 269 8.75 -3.74 24.93
CA ASN A 269 8.03 -4.87 25.50
C ASN A 269 6.52 -4.63 25.45
N GLY A 270 5.79 -5.53 24.77
CA GLY A 270 4.33 -5.50 24.62
C GLY A 270 3.55 -5.61 25.94
N ASP A 271 4.15 -6.14 27.01
CA ASP A 271 3.54 -6.16 28.35
C ASP A 271 3.56 -4.81 29.08
N ASP A 272 4.25 -3.82 28.51
CA ASP A 272 4.23 -2.43 29.01
C ASP A 272 3.52 -1.49 28.04
N PRO A 273 2.21 -1.37 28.10
CA PRO A 273 1.46 -0.58 27.14
C PRO A 273 1.75 0.93 27.21
N GLU A 274 2.20 1.46 28.36
CA GLU A 274 2.65 2.86 28.45
C GLU A 274 3.94 3.06 27.65
N ALA A 275 4.90 2.15 27.75
CA ALA A 275 6.13 2.17 26.96
C ALA A 275 5.84 2.03 25.46
N VAL A 276 4.90 1.16 25.08
CA VAL A 276 4.46 0.98 23.68
C VAL A 276 3.85 2.27 23.12
N VAL A 277 2.93 2.88 23.84
CA VAL A 277 2.30 4.16 23.44
C VAL A 277 3.34 5.27 23.31
N TYR A 278 4.32 5.31 24.22
CA TYR A 278 5.40 6.29 24.15
C TYR A 278 6.33 6.04 22.95
N ALA A 279 6.72 4.81 22.69
CA ALA A 279 7.53 4.45 21.52
C ALA A 279 6.85 4.83 20.20
N THR A 280 5.55 4.54 20.08
CA THR A 280 4.77 4.89 18.87
C THR A 280 4.58 6.41 18.73
N ARG A 281 4.51 7.15 19.86
CA ARG A 281 4.53 8.60 19.85
C ARG A 281 5.82 9.14 19.24
N ILE A 282 6.98 8.68 19.72
CA ILE A 282 8.31 9.10 19.18
C ILE A 282 8.39 8.75 17.68
N ALA A 283 7.98 7.54 17.30
CA ALA A 283 7.98 7.10 15.92
C ALA A 283 7.14 8.04 15.02
N THR A 284 5.95 8.40 15.46
CA THR A 284 5.06 9.30 14.71
C THR A 284 5.65 10.70 14.60
N GLU A 285 6.19 11.25 15.70
CA GLU A 285 6.84 12.57 15.72
C GLU A 285 8.06 12.60 14.78
N PHE A 286 8.87 11.53 14.76
CA PHE A 286 10.02 11.41 13.84
C PHE A 286 9.56 11.40 12.37
N ARG A 287 8.60 10.55 12.03
CA ARG A 287 8.02 10.47 10.67
C ARG A 287 7.49 11.82 10.21
N LEU A 288 6.73 12.51 11.05
CA LEU A 288 6.14 13.81 10.72
C LEU A 288 7.18 14.90 10.52
N LYS A 289 8.27 14.84 11.28
CA LYS A 289 9.33 15.85 11.21
C LYS A 289 10.28 15.65 10.03
N PHE A 290 10.68 14.41 9.76
CA PHE A 290 11.73 14.11 8.79
C PHE A 290 11.25 13.47 7.49
N ASN A 291 9.97 13.11 7.41
CA ASN A 291 9.41 12.39 6.27
C ASN A 291 10.21 11.11 5.92
N ARG A 292 10.60 10.35 6.95
CA ARG A 292 11.40 9.13 6.86
C ARG A 292 10.68 7.94 7.51
N ASP A 293 11.07 6.75 7.08
CA ASP A 293 10.61 5.50 7.70
C ASP A 293 11.08 5.38 9.14
N VAL A 294 10.29 4.70 9.96
CA VAL A 294 10.60 4.38 11.35
C VAL A 294 9.99 3.04 11.72
N VAL A 295 10.68 2.27 12.54
CA VAL A 295 10.24 0.93 12.95
C VAL A 295 10.01 0.87 14.44
N VAL A 296 8.87 0.31 14.84
CA VAL A 296 8.55 -0.09 16.22
C VAL A 296 8.51 -1.62 16.26
N ASP A 297 9.48 -2.22 16.91
CA ASP A 297 9.54 -3.67 17.14
C ASP A 297 8.83 -3.96 18.47
N LEU A 298 7.55 -4.36 18.37
CA LEU A 298 6.67 -4.69 19.48
C LEU A 298 6.93 -6.15 19.91
N ILE A 299 7.83 -6.35 20.87
CA ILE A 299 8.18 -7.68 21.37
C ILE A 299 7.04 -8.21 22.23
N CYS A 300 6.41 -9.27 21.78
CA CYS A 300 5.24 -9.87 22.41
C CYS A 300 5.30 -11.42 22.28
N TYR A 301 4.18 -12.07 22.43
CA TYR A 301 4.05 -13.51 22.24
C TYR A 301 2.73 -13.83 21.55
N ARG A 302 2.61 -15.05 21.04
CA ARG A 302 1.36 -15.60 20.50
C ARG A 302 0.80 -16.58 21.51
N ARG A 303 -0.33 -16.28 22.12
CA ARG A 303 -0.89 -17.10 23.21
C ARG A 303 -1.37 -18.47 22.76
N PHE A 304 -1.96 -18.57 21.60
CA PHE A 304 -2.50 -19.82 21.03
C PHE A 304 -1.67 -20.29 19.84
N GLY A 305 -2.13 -21.32 19.11
CA GLY A 305 -1.51 -21.79 17.88
C GLY A 305 -1.50 -20.77 16.75
N HIS A 306 -0.95 -21.14 15.61
CA HIS A 306 -0.97 -20.27 14.43
C HIS A 306 -2.40 -19.92 14.02
N ASN A 307 -3.28 -20.90 14.06
CA ASN A 307 -4.73 -20.73 13.96
C ASN A 307 -5.40 -21.56 15.07
N GLU A 308 -6.72 -21.51 15.15
CA GLU A 308 -7.51 -22.08 16.23
C GLU A 308 -7.56 -23.62 16.23
N GLY A 309 -7.10 -24.27 15.16
CA GLY A 309 -6.94 -25.72 15.08
C GLY A 309 -5.52 -26.23 15.37
N ASP A 310 -4.58 -25.32 15.68
CA ASP A 310 -3.16 -25.65 15.89
C ASP A 310 -2.80 -25.76 17.38
N GLU A 311 -2.07 -26.81 17.77
CA GLU A 311 -1.52 -26.97 19.11
C GLU A 311 -0.01 -26.68 19.14
N PRO A 312 0.39 -25.49 19.58
CA PRO A 312 1.77 -25.03 19.45
C PRO A 312 2.76 -25.72 20.37
N SER A 313 2.30 -26.41 21.41
CA SER A 313 3.19 -27.15 22.30
C SER A 313 3.82 -28.37 21.64
N PHE A 314 3.30 -28.83 20.49
CA PHE A 314 3.92 -29.93 19.74
C PHE A 314 5.32 -29.59 19.27
N THR A 315 5.57 -28.32 18.93
CA THR A 315 6.86 -27.87 18.41
C THR A 315 7.62 -26.92 19.36
N GLN A 316 6.94 -26.16 20.23
CA GLN A 316 7.53 -25.22 21.20
C GLN A 316 7.06 -25.51 22.65
N PRO A 317 7.32 -26.67 23.22
CA PRO A 317 6.77 -27.06 24.54
C PRO A 317 7.22 -26.13 25.68
N LEU A 318 8.49 -25.72 25.70
CA LEU A 318 9.04 -24.88 26.78
C LEU A 318 8.50 -23.45 26.71
N MET A 319 8.40 -22.88 25.47
CA MET A 319 7.86 -21.55 25.25
C MET A 319 6.39 -21.49 25.69
N TYR A 320 5.58 -22.46 25.26
CA TYR A 320 4.15 -22.47 25.60
C TYR A 320 3.86 -22.85 27.04
N LYS A 321 4.74 -23.59 27.71
CA LYS A 321 4.66 -23.77 29.17
C LYS A 321 4.73 -22.41 29.89
N LYS A 322 5.63 -21.51 29.46
CA LYS A 322 5.75 -20.16 30.02
C LYS A 322 4.56 -19.29 29.64
N ILE A 323 4.15 -19.30 28.36
CA ILE A 323 3.04 -18.48 27.85
C ILE A 323 1.72 -18.83 28.56
N ARG A 324 1.43 -20.11 28.80
CA ARG A 324 0.20 -20.53 29.49
C ARG A 324 0.09 -20.01 30.92
N SER A 325 1.20 -19.89 31.64
CA SER A 325 1.24 -19.33 32.99
C SER A 325 1.36 -17.80 33.03
N HIS A 326 1.62 -17.16 31.88
CA HIS A 326 1.81 -15.70 31.82
C HIS A 326 0.46 -14.97 31.86
N PRO A 327 0.27 -13.98 32.75
CA PRO A 327 -0.96 -13.19 32.77
C PRO A 327 -1.10 -12.34 31.50
N SER A 328 -2.32 -12.00 31.15
CA SER A 328 -2.58 -11.14 29.98
C SER A 328 -2.24 -9.68 30.24
N VAL A 329 -1.99 -8.94 29.15
CA VAL A 329 -1.51 -7.54 29.23
C VAL A 329 -2.48 -6.67 30.02
N TYR A 330 -3.80 -6.79 29.82
CA TYR A 330 -4.76 -5.97 30.56
C TYR A 330 -4.75 -6.27 32.06
N LYS A 331 -4.48 -7.54 32.46
CA LYS A 331 -4.35 -7.92 33.88
C LYS A 331 -3.07 -7.35 34.49
N ILE A 332 -1.94 -7.48 33.78
CA ILE A 332 -0.65 -6.91 34.22
C ILE A 332 -0.83 -5.39 34.43
N TYR A 333 -1.38 -4.72 33.44
CA TYR A 333 -1.54 -3.26 33.49
C TYR A 333 -2.62 -2.82 34.48
N GLY A 334 -3.77 -3.47 34.50
CA GLY A 334 -4.84 -3.20 35.46
C GLY A 334 -4.39 -3.33 36.91
N ASN A 335 -3.70 -4.45 37.25
CA ASN A 335 -3.13 -4.65 38.59
C ASN A 335 -2.10 -3.57 38.96
N LYS A 336 -1.26 -3.14 37.99
CA LYS A 336 -0.33 -2.02 38.18
C LYS A 336 -1.10 -0.73 38.53
N LEU A 337 -2.15 -0.38 37.79
CA LEU A 337 -2.93 0.82 38.01
C LEU A 337 -3.69 0.80 39.35
N VAL A 338 -4.17 -0.36 39.78
CA VAL A 338 -4.80 -0.55 41.09
C VAL A 338 -3.76 -0.35 42.22
N ALA A 339 -2.57 -0.97 42.08
CA ALA A 339 -1.48 -0.83 43.04
C ALA A 339 -0.96 0.62 43.15
N GLU A 340 -0.96 1.37 42.06
CA GLU A 340 -0.64 2.80 41.97
C GLU A 340 -1.79 3.71 42.45
N GLN A 341 -2.94 3.15 42.84
CA GLN A 341 -4.18 3.86 43.22
C GLN A 341 -4.70 4.79 42.10
N SER A 342 -4.35 4.53 40.85
CA SER A 342 -4.85 5.28 39.70
C SER A 342 -6.30 4.91 39.38
N ILE A 343 -6.70 3.66 39.64
CA ILE A 343 -8.07 3.13 39.52
C ILE A 343 -8.37 2.21 40.71
N THR A 344 -9.65 1.86 40.89
CA THR A 344 -10.06 0.84 41.87
C THR A 344 -10.25 -0.51 41.18
N GLN A 345 -10.23 -1.61 41.95
CA GLN A 345 -10.51 -2.96 41.42
C GLN A 345 -11.95 -3.04 40.88
N GLU A 346 -12.90 -2.42 41.57
CA GLU A 346 -14.31 -2.39 41.19
C GLU A 346 -14.50 -1.72 39.81
N LEU A 347 -13.77 -0.64 39.52
CA LEU A 347 -13.82 0.03 38.23
C LEU A 347 -13.27 -0.87 37.12
N LEU A 348 -12.16 -1.58 37.36
CA LEU A 348 -11.61 -2.53 36.41
C LEU A 348 -12.62 -3.64 36.08
N ASP A 349 -13.20 -4.24 37.10
CA ASP A 349 -14.17 -5.35 36.95
C ASP A 349 -15.44 -4.87 36.24
N GLN A 350 -15.92 -3.66 36.57
CA GLN A 350 -17.04 -3.04 35.87
C GLN A 350 -16.78 -2.79 34.38
N ASN A 351 -15.59 -2.32 34.01
CA ASN A 351 -15.23 -2.09 32.61
C ASN A 351 -15.22 -3.40 31.81
N VAL A 352 -14.66 -4.46 32.38
CA VAL A 352 -14.67 -5.79 31.75
C VAL A 352 -16.09 -6.32 31.58
N LYS A 353 -16.92 -6.18 32.62
CA LYS A 353 -18.32 -6.62 32.60
C LYS A 353 -19.16 -5.86 31.57
N LYS A 354 -19.09 -4.53 31.57
CA LYS A 354 -19.81 -3.66 30.61
C LYS A 354 -19.44 -3.99 29.16
N PHE A 355 -18.16 -4.23 28.88
CA PHE A 355 -17.72 -4.57 27.54
C PHE A 355 -18.25 -5.95 27.10
N LYS A 356 -18.25 -6.93 28.01
CA LYS A 356 -18.85 -8.25 27.73
C LYS A 356 -20.35 -8.16 27.45
N GLU A 357 -21.09 -7.40 28.24
CA GLU A 357 -22.53 -7.16 28.04
C GLU A 357 -22.77 -6.50 26.67
N LEU A 358 -21.97 -5.51 26.29
CA LEU A 358 -22.03 -4.89 24.97
C LEU A 358 -21.86 -5.93 23.85
N LEU A 359 -20.86 -6.81 23.94
CA LEU A 359 -20.63 -7.84 22.92
C LEU A 359 -21.77 -8.85 22.86
N ASP A 360 -22.34 -9.28 24.00
CA ASP A 360 -23.49 -10.18 24.06
C ASP A 360 -24.73 -9.56 23.38
N ASP A 361 -24.99 -8.26 23.57
CA ASP A 361 -26.10 -7.55 22.94
C ASP A 361 -25.88 -7.36 21.42
N GLN A 362 -24.66 -7.01 21.02
CA GLN A 362 -24.30 -6.91 19.60
C GLN A 362 -24.39 -8.27 18.89
N TYR A 363 -24.03 -9.35 19.57
CA TYR A 363 -24.15 -10.72 19.03
C TYR A 363 -25.59 -11.15 18.82
N LYS A 364 -26.49 -10.90 19.80
CA LYS A 364 -27.92 -11.19 19.67
C LYS A 364 -28.53 -10.46 18.47
N SER A 365 -28.15 -9.20 18.28
CA SER A 365 -28.68 -8.35 17.19
C SER A 365 -27.99 -8.56 15.83
N ALA A 366 -26.95 -9.37 15.76
CA ALA A 366 -26.25 -9.67 14.50
C ALA A 366 -27.07 -10.52 13.53
N LYS A 367 -28.01 -11.33 14.04
CA LYS A 367 -28.88 -12.19 13.21
C LYS A 367 -29.77 -11.40 12.24
N ASP A 368 -30.16 -10.20 12.64
CA ASP A 368 -31.04 -9.33 11.85
C ASP A 368 -30.24 -8.31 11.00
N TYR A 369 -28.92 -8.40 11.00
CA TYR A 369 -28.06 -7.47 10.28
C TYR A 369 -28.09 -7.74 8.78
N LYS A 370 -28.52 -6.75 7.99
CA LYS A 370 -28.43 -6.78 6.53
C LYS A 370 -27.26 -5.92 6.09
N PRO A 371 -26.21 -6.49 5.47
CA PRO A 371 -25.08 -5.71 4.98
C PRO A 371 -25.54 -4.72 3.90
N LYS A 372 -25.12 -3.46 4.04
CA LYS A 372 -25.23 -2.50 2.94
C LYS A 372 -23.99 -2.66 2.07
N ILE A 373 -24.20 -2.87 0.78
CA ILE A 373 -23.12 -2.92 -0.20
C ILE A 373 -22.79 -1.47 -0.57
N GLU A 374 -21.60 -1.02 -0.17
CA GLU A 374 -21.08 0.30 -0.54
C GLU A 374 -20.18 0.13 -1.76
N TRP A 375 -20.69 0.53 -2.93
CA TRP A 375 -19.97 0.50 -4.20
C TRP A 375 -19.57 1.92 -4.60
N PHE A 376 -18.35 2.07 -5.15
CA PHE A 376 -17.92 3.28 -5.87
C PHE A 376 -18.20 4.61 -5.17
N GLU A 377 -17.52 4.86 -4.06
CA GLU A 377 -17.53 6.16 -3.38
C GLU A 377 -16.33 7.05 -3.75
N GLY A 378 -16.40 8.34 -3.43
CA GLY A 378 -15.33 9.30 -3.63
C GLY A 378 -14.91 9.43 -5.11
N SER A 379 -13.64 9.19 -5.44
CA SER A 379 -13.11 9.29 -6.82
C SER A 379 -13.75 8.29 -7.79
N TRP A 380 -14.38 7.22 -7.26
CA TRP A 380 -15.06 6.20 -8.04
C TRP A 380 -16.53 6.47 -8.31
N SER A 381 -17.14 7.49 -7.71
CA SER A 381 -18.60 7.74 -7.76
C SER A 381 -19.18 7.90 -9.17
N ARG A 382 -18.37 8.29 -10.16
CA ARG A 382 -18.78 8.40 -11.57
C ARG A 382 -18.65 7.09 -12.36
N TYR A 383 -18.05 6.06 -11.77
CA TYR A 383 -17.84 4.78 -12.41
C TYR A 383 -18.91 3.77 -11.98
N ARG A 384 -19.11 2.77 -12.78
CA ARG A 384 -20.05 1.67 -12.54
C ARG A 384 -19.39 0.32 -12.86
N PRO A 385 -19.91 -0.78 -12.34
CA PRO A 385 -19.55 -2.11 -12.82
C PRO A 385 -19.83 -2.23 -14.32
N GLU A 386 -19.02 -2.98 -15.03
CA GLU A 386 -19.22 -3.24 -16.46
C GLU A 386 -20.58 -3.90 -16.68
N LYS A 387 -21.47 -3.25 -17.43
CA LYS A 387 -22.79 -3.79 -17.81
C LYS A 387 -23.05 -3.53 -19.27
N GLY A 388 -23.67 -4.53 -19.93
CA GLY A 388 -24.11 -4.41 -21.32
C GLY A 388 -23.11 -4.92 -22.36
N LYS A 389 -23.49 -4.79 -23.64
CA LYS A 389 -22.74 -5.33 -24.79
C LYS A 389 -21.77 -4.34 -25.41
N ASP A 390 -21.98 -3.03 -25.21
CA ASP A 390 -21.09 -2.01 -25.77
C ASP A 390 -19.92 -1.71 -24.83
N LYS A 391 -18.79 -2.31 -25.12
CA LYS A 391 -17.55 -2.18 -24.36
C LYS A 391 -16.51 -1.30 -25.07
N ARG A 392 -16.86 -0.68 -26.20
CA ARG A 392 -15.89 -0.03 -27.09
C ARG A 392 -15.48 1.35 -26.61
N GLY A 393 -16.45 2.21 -26.24
CA GLY A 393 -16.21 3.61 -25.96
C GLY A 393 -15.86 4.43 -27.21
N VAL A 394 -16.00 5.75 -27.12
CA VAL A 394 -15.62 6.70 -28.18
C VAL A 394 -14.21 7.19 -27.92
N THR A 395 -13.27 6.88 -28.82
CA THR A 395 -11.84 7.16 -28.65
C THR A 395 -11.27 8.07 -29.73
N GLY A 396 -12.10 8.51 -30.68
CA GLY A 396 -11.72 9.48 -31.70
C GLY A 396 -11.25 10.80 -31.08
N PHE A 397 -10.38 11.50 -31.79
CA PHE A 397 -9.89 12.81 -31.41
C PHE A 397 -9.76 13.67 -32.66
N ASP A 398 -9.96 14.96 -32.53
CA ASP A 398 -9.91 15.93 -33.63
C ASP A 398 -8.49 16.00 -34.22
N GLU A 399 -8.40 15.94 -35.57
CA GLU A 399 -7.13 15.92 -36.30
C GLU A 399 -6.30 17.19 -36.11
N GLU A 400 -6.96 18.38 -36.17
CA GLU A 400 -6.26 19.64 -36.00
C GLU A 400 -5.69 19.78 -34.58
N LYS A 401 -6.43 19.29 -33.57
CA LYS A 401 -5.95 19.26 -32.20
C LYS A 401 -4.79 18.26 -32.03
N LEU A 402 -4.80 17.10 -32.72
CA LEU A 402 -3.67 16.17 -32.72
C LEU A 402 -2.42 16.80 -33.32
N LYS A 403 -2.54 17.50 -34.45
CA LYS A 403 -1.45 18.25 -35.09
C LYS A 403 -0.90 19.34 -34.16
N ASN A 404 -1.79 20.07 -33.48
CA ASN A 404 -1.38 21.08 -32.50
C ASN A 404 -0.60 20.45 -31.31
N ILE A 405 -1.07 19.31 -30.80
CA ILE A 405 -0.35 18.56 -29.76
C ILE A 405 1.02 18.12 -30.28
N SER A 406 1.08 17.57 -31.49
CA SER A 406 2.33 17.18 -32.16
C SER A 406 3.31 18.34 -32.25
N ASP A 407 2.86 19.50 -32.71
CA ASP A 407 3.66 20.69 -32.75
C ASP A 407 4.29 21.04 -31.41
N LYS A 408 3.50 20.99 -30.35
CA LYS A 408 3.99 21.31 -28.99
C LYS A 408 4.99 20.31 -28.45
N ILE A 409 4.74 19.01 -28.62
CA ILE A 409 5.63 17.98 -28.08
C ILE A 409 6.88 17.74 -28.90
N ASN A 410 6.87 18.03 -30.20
CA ASN A 410 8.00 17.82 -31.10
C ASN A 410 8.84 19.11 -31.36
N SER A 411 8.31 20.29 -31.06
CA SER A 411 9.06 21.54 -31.15
C SER A 411 9.86 21.80 -29.88
N ILE A 412 11.09 21.31 -29.86
CA ILE A 412 11.97 21.44 -28.71
C ILE A 412 12.52 22.87 -28.64
N PRO A 413 12.39 23.59 -27.50
CA PRO A 413 12.95 24.92 -27.35
C PRO A 413 14.49 24.95 -27.54
N LEU A 414 15.00 25.94 -28.28
CA LEU A 414 16.41 26.05 -28.64
C LEU A 414 17.35 26.12 -27.42
N ASP A 415 16.90 26.74 -26.33
CA ASP A 415 17.64 26.87 -25.07
C ASP A 415 17.87 25.52 -24.36
N LYS A 416 17.19 24.44 -24.75
CA LYS A 416 17.30 23.14 -24.11
C LYS A 416 18.55 22.34 -24.52
N ASN A 417 19.25 22.75 -25.59
CA ASN A 417 20.52 22.11 -26.03
C ASN A 417 20.45 20.57 -26.05
N ILE A 418 19.46 20.02 -26.74
CA ILE A 418 19.23 18.57 -26.79
C ILE A 418 20.18 17.90 -27.80
N HIS A 419 20.55 16.64 -27.54
CA HIS A 419 21.41 15.86 -28.42
C HIS A 419 20.89 15.84 -29.87
N LYS A 420 21.78 16.10 -30.85
CA LYS A 420 21.42 16.27 -32.27
C LYS A 420 20.61 15.10 -32.86
N THR A 421 20.92 13.86 -32.48
CA THR A 421 20.18 12.68 -32.96
C THR A 421 18.74 12.71 -32.46
N ILE A 422 18.51 13.10 -31.20
CA ILE A 422 17.17 13.21 -30.62
C ILE A 422 16.38 14.29 -31.31
N SER A 423 16.98 15.47 -31.57
CA SER A 423 16.32 16.53 -32.32
C SER A 423 15.89 16.07 -33.72
N LYS A 424 16.71 15.26 -34.41
CA LYS A 424 16.34 14.67 -35.72
C LYS A 424 15.14 13.72 -35.61
N ILE A 425 15.09 12.89 -34.54
CA ILE A 425 13.97 11.98 -34.29
C ILE A 425 12.67 12.78 -34.10
N PHE A 426 12.70 13.85 -33.30
CA PHE A 426 11.53 14.67 -33.04
C PHE A 426 11.05 15.41 -34.28
N ASN A 427 11.97 15.93 -35.10
CA ASN A 427 11.61 16.53 -36.38
C ASN A 427 10.96 15.51 -37.33
N SER A 428 11.49 14.28 -37.42
CA SER A 428 10.91 13.21 -38.24
C SER A 428 9.50 12.80 -37.76
N ARG A 429 9.28 12.75 -36.44
CA ARG A 429 7.94 12.51 -35.87
C ARG A 429 6.95 13.60 -36.24
N LYS A 430 7.38 14.86 -36.09
CA LYS A 430 6.56 16.00 -36.52
C LYS A 430 6.19 15.89 -37.98
N ASP A 431 7.17 15.69 -38.87
CA ASP A 431 6.94 15.58 -40.31
C ASP A 431 5.96 14.45 -40.68
N SER A 432 6.06 13.29 -40.03
CA SER A 432 5.15 12.17 -40.29
C SER A 432 3.72 12.44 -39.85
N ILE A 433 3.53 13.11 -38.71
CA ILE A 433 2.22 13.47 -38.20
C ILE A 433 1.59 14.60 -39.06
N ASP A 434 2.37 15.60 -39.45
CA ASP A 434 1.89 16.70 -40.33
C ASP A 434 1.42 16.17 -41.68
N LYS A 435 2.14 15.19 -42.23
CA LYS A 435 1.78 14.52 -43.49
C LYS A 435 0.65 13.52 -43.35
N GLY A 436 0.35 13.07 -42.13
CA GLY A 436 -0.59 11.97 -41.85
C GLY A 436 -0.13 10.62 -42.38
N ILE A 437 1.19 10.39 -42.55
CA ILE A 437 1.75 9.18 -43.14
C ILE A 437 3.00 8.76 -42.36
N GLY A 438 3.09 7.45 -42.06
CA GLY A 438 4.28 6.90 -41.43
C GLY A 438 4.39 7.16 -39.91
N ILE A 439 3.26 7.33 -39.24
CA ILE A 439 3.20 7.55 -37.79
C ILE A 439 3.62 6.25 -37.10
N ASP A 440 4.75 6.30 -36.41
CA ASP A 440 5.32 5.14 -35.71
C ASP A 440 4.66 4.90 -34.34
N TRP A 441 5.04 3.81 -33.68
CA TRP A 441 4.50 3.38 -32.40
C TRP A 441 4.68 4.43 -31.29
N SER A 442 5.86 5.02 -31.21
CA SER A 442 6.21 6.00 -30.17
C SER A 442 5.50 7.33 -30.39
N SER A 443 5.30 7.73 -31.64
CA SER A 443 4.50 8.89 -32.01
C SER A 443 3.02 8.71 -31.63
N ALA A 444 2.45 7.54 -31.93
CA ALA A 444 1.07 7.21 -31.55
C ALA A 444 0.89 7.18 -30.03
N GLU A 445 1.86 6.64 -29.28
CA GLU A 445 1.86 6.67 -27.81
C GLU A 445 1.87 8.11 -27.29
N ALA A 446 2.78 8.94 -27.79
CA ALA A 446 2.89 10.34 -27.36
C ALA A 446 1.63 11.14 -27.68
N LEU A 447 0.99 10.90 -28.83
CA LEU A 447 -0.29 11.52 -29.18
C LEU A 447 -1.43 11.03 -28.28
N ALA A 448 -1.46 9.73 -27.93
CA ALA A 448 -2.45 9.21 -26.99
C ALA A 448 -2.32 9.86 -25.62
N PHE A 449 -1.12 9.93 -25.08
CA PHE A 449 -0.86 10.62 -23.82
C PHE A 449 -1.20 12.11 -23.90
N GLY A 450 -0.71 12.81 -24.94
CA GLY A 450 -0.96 14.23 -25.13
C GLY A 450 -2.44 14.58 -25.23
N SER A 451 -3.22 13.78 -25.95
CA SER A 451 -4.67 13.96 -26.06
C SER A 451 -5.38 13.75 -24.73
N LEU A 452 -5.01 12.73 -23.95
CA LEU A 452 -5.58 12.48 -22.63
C LEU A 452 -5.26 13.61 -21.64
N LEU A 453 -4.02 14.10 -21.65
CA LEU A 453 -3.61 15.24 -20.81
C LEU A 453 -4.43 16.50 -21.13
N ALA A 454 -4.68 16.76 -22.41
CA ALA A 454 -5.50 17.88 -22.87
C ALA A 454 -6.99 17.73 -22.51
N GLU A 455 -7.50 16.49 -22.48
CA GLU A 455 -8.87 16.15 -22.07
C GLU A 455 -9.07 16.11 -20.55
N GLY A 456 -8.01 16.29 -19.77
CA GLY A 456 -8.10 16.36 -18.31
C GLY A 456 -7.78 15.07 -17.58
N TYR A 457 -7.18 14.08 -18.25
CA TYR A 457 -6.71 12.84 -17.64
C TYR A 457 -5.20 12.90 -17.38
N PRO A 458 -4.73 12.82 -16.12
CA PRO A 458 -3.31 12.65 -15.84
C PRO A 458 -2.81 11.30 -16.39
N VAL A 459 -1.51 11.23 -16.70
CA VAL A 459 -0.86 9.99 -17.12
C VAL A 459 0.33 9.75 -16.22
N ARG A 460 0.41 8.54 -15.65
CA ARG A 460 1.54 8.08 -14.82
C ARG A 460 2.13 6.84 -15.47
N LEU A 461 3.37 6.94 -15.95
CA LEU A 461 4.13 5.87 -16.57
C LEU A 461 5.34 5.53 -15.72
N VAL A 462 5.43 4.30 -15.26
CA VAL A 462 6.48 3.83 -14.37
C VAL A 462 7.05 2.51 -14.87
N GLY A 463 8.36 2.38 -14.84
CA GLY A 463 9.09 1.16 -15.20
C GLY A 463 10.57 1.44 -15.34
N GLN A 464 11.36 0.39 -15.49
CA GLN A 464 12.80 0.50 -15.67
C GLN A 464 13.09 1.16 -17.02
N ASP A 465 13.88 2.25 -17.02
CA ASP A 465 14.25 3.02 -18.21
C ASP A 465 13.09 3.60 -19.03
N SER A 466 11.89 3.74 -18.44
CA SER A 466 10.67 4.14 -19.17
C SER A 466 10.72 5.55 -19.74
N GLY A 467 11.51 6.45 -19.15
CA GLY A 467 11.63 7.83 -19.65
C GLY A 467 12.24 7.91 -21.05
N ARG A 468 13.27 7.11 -21.33
CA ARG A 468 13.87 6.95 -22.65
C ARG A 468 13.15 5.85 -23.45
N GLY A 469 12.68 4.84 -22.76
CA GLY A 469 12.29 3.54 -23.27
C GLY A 469 13.47 2.58 -23.33
N THR A 470 13.28 1.31 -22.93
CA THR A 470 14.35 0.28 -22.94
C THR A 470 15.02 0.18 -24.31
N PHE A 471 14.25 0.30 -25.36
CA PHE A 471 14.72 0.21 -26.77
C PHE A 471 15.07 1.57 -27.38
N SER A 472 15.24 2.63 -26.57
CA SER A 472 15.51 4.00 -27.05
C SER A 472 14.45 4.50 -28.05
N GLN A 473 13.19 4.18 -27.77
CA GLN A 473 12.05 4.51 -28.66
C GLN A 473 11.26 5.72 -28.18
N ARG A 474 11.04 5.89 -26.86
CA ARG A 474 10.09 6.87 -26.31
C ARG A 474 10.64 8.28 -26.26
N HIS A 475 11.73 8.50 -25.56
CA HIS A 475 12.36 9.81 -25.32
C HIS A 475 11.38 10.83 -24.73
N SER A 476 10.56 10.43 -23.76
CA SER A 476 9.61 11.34 -23.09
C SER A 476 10.29 12.29 -22.10
N VAL A 477 11.53 12.01 -21.72
CA VAL A 477 12.40 12.89 -20.93
C VAL A 477 13.63 13.25 -21.74
N LEU A 478 13.80 14.53 -22.02
CA LEU A 478 14.96 15.07 -22.72
C LEU A 478 15.97 15.65 -21.72
N ARG A 479 17.24 15.49 -22.02
CA ARG A 479 18.35 16.00 -21.19
C ARG A 479 19.10 17.09 -21.92
N ASN A 480 19.22 18.24 -21.26
CA ASN A 480 20.09 19.31 -21.71
C ASN A 480 21.54 18.83 -21.63
N GLN A 481 22.28 18.95 -22.74
CA GLN A 481 23.66 18.45 -22.87
C GLN A 481 24.67 19.34 -22.14
N ILE A 482 24.28 20.49 -21.60
CA ILE A 482 25.16 21.42 -20.89
C ILE A 482 25.05 21.23 -19.38
N ASP A 483 23.83 21.22 -18.83
CA ASP A 483 23.58 21.25 -17.39
C ASP A 483 22.82 20.02 -16.86
N ASN A 484 22.54 19.03 -17.74
CA ASN A 484 21.78 17.82 -17.44
C ASN A 484 20.35 18.07 -16.93
N SER A 485 19.81 19.27 -17.08
CA SER A 485 18.43 19.54 -16.69
C SER A 485 17.42 18.73 -17.50
N ARG A 486 16.28 18.42 -16.89
CA ARG A 486 15.21 17.63 -17.50
C ARG A 486 14.21 18.54 -18.21
N TYR A 487 13.82 18.15 -19.40
CA TYR A 487 12.67 18.70 -20.11
C TYR A 487 11.71 17.58 -20.52
N VAL A 488 10.44 17.73 -20.20
CA VAL A 488 9.38 16.76 -20.51
C VAL A 488 8.39 17.41 -21.49
N PRO A 489 8.48 17.13 -22.80
CA PRO A 489 7.64 17.77 -23.81
C PRO A 489 6.14 17.65 -23.51
N LEU A 490 5.67 16.49 -23.08
CA LEU A 490 4.28 16.21 -22.73
C LEU A 490 3.71 17.07 -21.59
N ASN A 491 4.54 17.72 -20.79
CA ASN A 491 4.11 18.68 -19.77
C ASN A 491 4.06 20.13 -20.27
N ASN A 492 4.28 20.34 -21.58
CA ASN A 492 4.36 21.68 -22.18
C ASN A 492 3.40 21.83 -23.39
N ILE A 493 2.29 21.12 -23.41
CA ILE A 493 1.27 21.22 -24.48
C ILE A 493 0.41 22.47 -24.27
N SER A 494 -0.10 22.67 -23.05
CA SER A 494 -0.90 23.84 -22.69
C SER A 494 -0.81 24.16 -21.19
N LYS A 495 -1.20 25.39 -20.81
CA LYS A 495 -1.20 25.83 -19.40
C LYS A 495 -2.21 25.07 -18.53
N ASN A 496 -3.29 24.59 -19.11
CA ASN A 496 -4.42 23.98 -18.39
C ASN A 496 -4.45 22.44 -18.48
N GLN A 497 -3.45 21.83 -19.08
CA GLN A 497 -3.36 20.37 -19.19
C GLN A 497 -3.14 19.69 -17.84
N LYS A 498 -3.38 18.40 -17.79
CA LYS A 498 -2.98 17.55 -16.66
C LYS A 498 -1.51 17.17 -16.76
N GLN A 499 -0.98 16.62 -15.67
CA GLN A 499 0.43 16.26 -15.56
C GLN A 499 0.70 14.89 -16.17
N PHE A 500 1.78 14.79 -16.92
CA PHE A 500 2.46 13.55 -17.27
C PHE A 500 3.58 13.27 -16.24
N GLU A 501 3.43 12.22 -15.45
CA GLU A 501 4.46 11.76 -14.52
C GLU A 501 5.13 10.52 -15.12
N VAL A 502 6.41 10.62 -15.45
CA VAL A 502 7.22 9.50 -15.93
C VAL A 502 8.36 9.23 -14.97
N VAL A 503 8.48 7.97 -14.56
CA VAL A 503 9.41 7.51 -13.53
C VAL A 503 10.22 6.35 -14.05
N ASP A 504 11.53 6.53 -14.11
CA ASP A 504 12.45 5.42 -14.23
C ASP A 504 12.53 4.74 -12.85
N SER A 505 11.95 3.55 -12.73
CA SER A 505 11.90 2.83 -11.46
C SER A 505 13.24 2.18 -11.12
N PHE A 506 13.44 1.86 -9.84
CA PHE A 506 14.52 0.96 -9.45
C PHE A 506 14.24 -0.48 -9.89
N LEU A 507 15.25 -1.35 -9.79
CA LEU A 507 15.19 -2.74 -10.25
C LEU A 507 14.35 -3.60 -9.31
N SER A 508 13.04 -3.54 -9.46
CA SER A 508 12.04 -4.41 -8.83
C SER A 508 10.79 -4.44 -9.69
N GLU A 509 10.30 -5.60 -9.99
CA GLU A 509 9.00 -5.80 -10.63
C GLU A 509 7.90 -5.87 -9.56
N LEU A 510 8.14 -6.64 -8.47
CA LEU A 510 7.14 -6.94 -7.45
C LEU A 510 6.64 -5.68 -6.73
N ALA A 511 7.57 -4.93 -6.12
CA ALA A 511 7.17 -3.75 -5.35
C ALA A 511 6.66 -2.63 -6.24
N VAL A 512 7.25 -2.44 -7.43
CA VAL A 512 6.84 -1.38 -8.36
C VAL A 512 5.46 -1.65 -8.93
N LEU A 513 5.19 -2.87 -9.42
CA LEU A 513 3.86 -3.22 -9.93
C LEU A 513 2.80 -3.17 -8.82
N GLY A 514 3.13 -3.65 -7.62
CA GLY A 514 2.24 -3.56 -6.45
C GLY A 514 1.90 -2.11 -6.09
N PHE A 515 2.88 -1.21 -6.17
CA PHE A 515 2.69 0.22 -5.92
C PHE A 515 1.76 0.85 -6.98
N GLU A 516 2.01 0.61 -8.27
CA GLU A 516 1.18 1.17 -9.34
C GLU A 516 -0.24 0.59 -9.33
N TYR A 517 -0.40 -0.68 -9.00
CA TYR A 517 -1.72 -1.24 -8.75
C TYR A 517 -2.42 -0.49 -7.61
N GLY A 518 -1.74 -0.30 -6.48
CA GLY A 518 -2.27 0.46 -5.34
C GLY A 518 -2.66 1.90 -5.72
N TYR A 519 -1.85 2.56 -6.54
CA TYR A 519 -2.14 3.90 -7.06
C TYR A 519 -3.44 3.91 -7.88
N SER A 520 -3.61 2.94 -8.78
CA SER A 520 -4.78 2.82 -9.66
C SER A 520 -6.10 2.54 -8.90
N LEU A 521 -6.03 1.91 -7.72
CA LEU A 521 -7.20 1.66 -6.87
C LEU A 521 -7.81 2.94 -6.30
N VAL A 522 -7.00 3.99 -6.13
CA VAL A 522 -7.43 5.25 -5.50
C VAL A 522 -7.74 6.32 -6.53
N GLU A 523 -6.97 6.36 -7.63
CA GLU A 523 -7.10 7.41 -8.65
C GLU A 523 -7.51 6.85 -10.03
N PRO A 524 -8.81 6.54 -10.21
CA PRO A 524 -9.33 5.97 -11.45
C PRO A 524 -9.30 6.94 -12.64
N ASN A 525 -9.04 8.24 -12.39
CA ASN A 525 -8.97 9.27 -13.43
C ASN A 525 -7.59 9.41 -14.05
N THR A 526 -6.58 8.75 -13.47
CA THR A 526 -5.21 8.73 -14.01
C THR A 526 -5.00 7.46 -14.83
N LEU A 527 -4.45 7.60 -16.03
CA LEU A 527 -3.93 6.48 -16.79
C LEU A 527 -2.64 6.01 -16.11
N THR A 528 -2.75 4.98 -15.27
CA THR A 528 -1.64 4.41 -14.51
C THR A 528 -1.05 3.24 -15.29
N ILE A 529 0.23 3.33 -15.64
CA ILE A 529 0.93 2.38 -16.50
C ILE A 529 2.17 1.86 -15.79
N TRP A 530 2.31 0.56 -15.72
CA TRP A 530 3.59 -0.10 -15.44
C TRP A 530 4.15 -0.73 -16.71
N GLU A 531 5.40 -0.40 -17.05
CA GLU A 531 6.11 -0.99 -18.19
C GLU A 531 7.20 -1.92 -17.69
N ALA A 532 7.12 -3.20 -18.05
CA ALA A 532 8.20 -4.13 -17.83
C ALA A 532 9.39 -3.80 -18.77
N GLN A 533 10.63 -4.01 -18.33
CA GLN A 533 11.79 -3.83 -19.20
C GLN A 533 11.76 -4.81 -20.37
N PHE A 534 11.42 -6.08 -20.10
CA PHE A 534 10.96 -7.09 -21.02
C PHE A 534 9.73 -7.77 -20.43
N GLY A 535 8.79 -8.18 -21.25
CA GLY A 535 7.55 -8.78 -20.77
C GLY A 535 7.76 -10.09 -19.99
N ASP A 536 8.82 -10.84 -20.28
CA ASP A 536 9.17 -12.07 -19.54
C ASP A 536 9.47 -11.79 -18.06
N PHE A 537 10.00 -10.61 -17.72
CA PHE A 537 10.32 -10.24 -16.35
C PHE A 537 9.09 -9.97 -15.45
N ALA A 538 7.90 -9.88 -16.05
CA ALA A 538 6.66 -9.76 -15.28
C ALA A 538 6.43 -10.93 -14.30
N ASN A 539 7.07 -12.08 -14.51
CA ASN A 539 7.01 -13.22 -13.60
C ASN A 539 7.62 -12.91 -12.21
N GLY A 540 8.55 -11.94 -12.10
CA GLY A 540 9.06 -11.43 -10.84
C GLY A 540 7.97 -10.78 -9.96
N ALA A 541 6.85 -10.37 -10.56
CA ALA A 541 5.70 -9.80 -9.88
C ALA A 541 4.44 -10.69 -9.95
N GLN A 542 4.59 -12.00 -10.21
CA GLN A 542 3.46 -12.90 -10.45
C GLN A 542 2.44 -12.89 -9.31
N VAL A 543 2.89 -12.77 -8.06
CA VAL A 543 1.99 -12.70 -6.90
C VAL A 543 1.07 -11.48 -6.96
N VAL A 544 1.52 -10.34 -7.46
CA VAL A 544 0.69 -9.14 -7.63
C VAL A 544 -0.32 -9.37 -8.77
N ILE A 545 0.11 -9.99 -9.85
CA ILE A 545 -0.75 -10.32 -10.98
C ILE A 545 -1.88 -11.25 -10.53
N ASP A 546 -1.55 -12.36 -9.85
CA ASP A 546 -2.53 -13.38 -9.47
C ASP A 546 -3.46 -12.92 -8.34
N GLN A 547 -2.88 -12.34 -7.29
CA GLN A 547 -3.60 -12.09 -6.05
C GLN A 547 -4.31 -10.74 -5.99
N PHE A 548 -3.90 -9.78 -6.81
CA PHE A 548 -4.46 -8.43 -6.82
C PHE A 548 -5.06 -8.07 -8.18
N ILE A 549 -4.28 -8.05 -9.26
CA ILE A 549 -4.74 -7.56 -10.57
C ILE A 549 -5.84 -8.45 -11.13
N ALA A 550 -5.62 -9.78 -11.16
CA ALA A 550 -6.56 -10.73 -11.76
C ALA A 550 -7.79 -10.99 -10.87
N SER A 551 -7.68 -10.86 -9.56
CA SER A 551 -8.70 -11.35 -8.62
C SER A 551 -9.27 -10.29 -7.65
N GLY A 552 -8.67 -9.11 -7.55
CA GLY A 552 -9.03 -8.10 -6.55
C GLY A 552 -10.46 -7.58 -6.70
N GLU A 553 -10.96 -7.44 -7.92
CA GLU A 553 -12.34 -7.03 -8.18
C GLU A 553 -13.34 -8.09 -7.66
N ARG A 554 -13.10 -9.36 -7.95
CA ARG A 554 -14.00 -10.46 -7.53
C ARG A 554 -13.95 -10.73 -6.04
N LYS A 555 -12.76 -10.65 -5.42
CA LYS A 555 -12.58 -10.91 -3.98
C LYS A 555 -13.06 -9.75 -3.10
N TRP A 556 -12.77 -8.52 -3.52
CA TRP A 556 -12.86 -7.35 -2.64
C TRP A 556 -13.67 -6.20 -3.22
N ASN A 557 -14.25 -6.36 -4.41
CA ASN A 557 -14.92 -5.29 -5.15
C ASN A 557 -13.98 -4.08 -5.40
N ARG A 558 -12.69 -4.35 -5.70
CA ARG A 558 -11.68 -3.33 -5.97
C ARG A 558 -11.32 -3.33 -7.44
N ALA A 559 -12.01 -2.47 -8.20
CA ALA A 559 -11.71 -2.26 -9.60
C ALA A 559 -10.37 -1.52 -9.77
N SER A 560 -9.64 -1.84 -10.85
CA SER A 560 -8.36 -1.21 -11.20
C SER A 560 -8.33 -0.91 -12.69
N GLY A 561 -7.83 0.26 -13.05
CA GLY A 561 -7.56 0.66 -14.43
C GLY A 561 -6.09 0.55 -14.82
N ILE A 562 -5.29 -0.24 -14.09
CA ILE A 562 -3.86 -0.38 -14.39
C ILE A 562 -3.62 -0.90 -15.81
N VAL A 563 -2.62 -0.34 -16.47
CA VAL A 563 -2.12 -0.82 -17.77
C VAL A 563 -0.75 -1.44 -17.55
N MET A 564 -0.55 -2.63 -18.09
CA MET A 564 0.75 -3.30 -18.14
C MET A 564 1.26 -3.32 -19.59
N LEU A 565 2.41 -2.71 -19.82
CA LEU A 565 3.09 -2.76 -21.12
C LEU A 565 4.21 -3.81 -21.05
N LEU A 566 4.08 -4.84 -21.86
CA LEU A 566 4.94 -6.02 -21.84
C LEU A 566 5.65 -6.20 -23.19
N PRO A 567 6.91 -5.73 -23.33
CA PRO A 567 7.67 -5.95 -24.56
C PRO A 567 7.78 -7.43 -24.90
N HIS A 568 7.36 -7.80 -26.11
CA HIS A 568 7.19 -9.16 -26.58
C HIS A 568 7.64 -9.30 -28.03
N GLY A 569 8.36 -10.37 -28.36
CA GLY A 569 8.80 -10.68 -29.72
C GLY A 569 9.98 -11.64 -29.71
N TYR A 570 10.06 -12.48 -30.78
CA TYR A 570 11.07 -13.54 -30.94
C TYR A 570 12.18 -13.08 -31.90
N GLU A 571 12.91 -12.02 -31.55
CA GLU A 571 13.91 -11.39 -32.42
C GLU A 571 15.37 -11.77 -32.08
N GLY A 572 15.59 -12.96 -31.52
CA GLY A 572 16.95 -13.48 -31.30
C GLY A 572 17.70 -12.92 -30.09
N GLN A 573 17.04 -12.29 -29.13
CA GLN A 573 17.67 -11.73 -27.92
C GLN A 573 17.77 -12.72 -26.74
N GLY A 574 17.48 -14.01 -27.00
CA GLY A 574 17.51 -15.07 -25.99
C GLY A 574 16.13 -15.37 -25.36
N PRO A 575 16.05 -16.43 -24.53
CA PRO A 575 14.78 -16.93 -23.99
C PRO A 575 14.05 -15.93 -23.11
N GLU A 576 14.77 -15.27 -22.21
CA GLU A 576 14.20 -14.36 -21.19
C GLU A 576 13.86 -12.97 -21.77
N HIS A 577 14.16 -12.73 -23.02
CA HIS A 577 13.92 -11.45 -23.71
C HIS A 577 12.91 -11.60 -24.87
N SER A 578 12.23 -12.72 -24.97
CA SER A 578 11.34 -13.05 -26.08
C SER A 578 9.87 -12.97 -25.68
N SER A 579 9.37 -13.92 -24.92
CA SER A 579 7.94 -14.03 -24.63
C SER A 579 7.55 -13.29 -23.36
N ALA A 580 6.52 -12.46 -23.44
CA ALA A 580 5.81 -11.93 -22.27
C ALA A 580 4.86 -12.96 -21.64
N ARG A 581 4.85 -14.19 -22.12
CA ARG A 581 3.98 -15.27 -21.64
C ARG A 581 2.50 -14.91 -21.71
N LEU A 582 2.07 -14.51 -22.90
CA LEU A 582 0.68 -14.17 -23.22
C LEU A 582 -0.31 -15.21 -22.69
N GLU A 583 0.02 -16.49 -22.81
CA GLU A 583 -0.76 -17.63 -22.35
C GLU A 583 -1.05 -17.62 -20.85
N ARG A 584 -0.15 -17.09 -20.01
CA ARG A 584 -0.40 -16.93 -18.55
C ARG A 584 -1.51 -15.95 -18.28
N PHE A 585 -1.53 -14.82 -18.98
CA PHE A 585 -2.58 -13.83 -18.81
C PHE A 585 -3.92 -14.33 -19.34
N LEU A 586 -3.93 -15.02 -20.48
CA LEU A 586 -5.14 -15.64 -21.03
C LEU A 586 -5.71 -16.71 -20.09
N GLN A 587 -4.86 -17.48 -19.43
CA GLN A 587 -5.28 -18.47 -18.44
C GLN A 587 -5.92 -17.82 -17.19
N LEU A 588 -5.51 -16.61 -16.82
CA LEU A 588 -6.06 -15.84 -15.71
C LEU A 588 -7.37 -15.12 -16.05
N CYS A 589 -7.75 -15.06 -17.34
CA CYS A 589 -8.99 -14.41 -17.77
C CYS A 589 -10.22 -15.21 -17.31
N SER A 590 -11.09 -14.56 -16.55
CA SER A 590 -12.36 -15.11 -16.09
C SER A 590 -13.34 -13.97 -15.77
N ASN A 591 -14.60 -14.12 -16.18
CA ASN A 591 -15.66 -13.14 -15.87
C ASN A 591 -15.27 -11.69 -16.23
N ASP A 592 -14.67 -11.49 -17.38
CA ASP A 592 -14.23 -10.17 -17.88
C ASP A 592 -13.32 -9.39 -16.89
N ASN A 593 -12.49 -10.09 -16.09
CA ASN A 593 -11.65 -9.49 -15.07
C ASN A 593 -10.49 -8.64 -15.60
N MET A 594 -10.03 -8.90 -16.83
CA MET A 594 -8.96 -8.13 -17.48
C MET A 594 -9.09 -8.17 -19.02
N GLN A 595 -8.38 -7.27 -19.67
CA GLN A 595 -8.27 -7.21 -21.12
C GLN A 595 -6.83 -7.57 -21.51
N VAL A 596 -6.66 -8.52 -22.44
CA VAL A 596 -5.35 -8.91 -22.96
C VAL A 596 -5.30 -8.56 -24.44
N MET A 597 -4.30 -7.78 -24.85
CA MET A 597 -4.20 -7.23 -26.20
C MET A 597 -2.81 -7.41 -26.78
N ASN A 598 -2.78 -7.69 -28.08
CA ASN A 598 -1.59 -7.60 -28.92
C ASN A 598 -1.93 -6.70 -30.12
N CYS A 599 -1.67 -5.41 -29.98
CA CYS A 599 -2.00 -4.42 -31.01
C CYS A 599 -1.11 -4.61 -32.24
N THR A 600 -1.71 -4.55 -33.42
CA THR A 600 -1.00 -4.81 -34.70
C THR A 600 -0.53 -3.53 -35.37
N THR A 601 -1.10 -2.37 -35.03
CA THR A 601 -0.74 -1.07 -35.61
C THR A 601 -0.58 -0.01 -34.52
N PRO A 602 0.20 1.06 -34.76
CA PRO A 602 0.27 2.21 -33.88
C PRO A 602 -1.11 2.86 -33.60
N ALA A 603 -1.99 2.93 -34.58
CA ALA A 603 -3.36 3.43 -34.41
C ALA A 603 -4.17 2.57 -33.43
N ASN A 604 -4.08 1.22 -33.50
CA ASN A 604 -4.74 0.36 -32.52
C ASN A 604 -4.24 0.64 -31.09
N TYR A 605 -2.95 0.85 -30.93
CA TYR A 605 -2.34 1.18 -29.64
C TYR A 605 -2.80 2.54 -29.11
N PHE A 606 -2.83 3.56 -29.95
CA PHE A 606 -3.39 4.88 -29.62
C PHE A 606 -4.82 4.75 -29.07
N HIS A 607 -5.68 4.03 -29.79
CA HIS A 607 -7.07 3.86 -29.36
C HIS A 607 -7.21 2.98 -28.13
N ALA A 608 -6.36 1.96 -27.93
CA ALA A 608 -6.38 1.11 -26.75
C ALA A 608 -6.11 1.89 -25.47
N LEU A 609 -5.09 2.76 -25.48
CA LEU A 609 -4.75 3.61 -24.34
C LEU A 609 -5.86 4.63 -24.02
N ARG A 610 -6.40 5.29 -25.04
CA ARG A 610 -7.50 6.24 -24.86
C ARG A 610 -8.77 5.57 -24.35
N ARG A 611 -9.11 4.40 -24.90
CA ARG A 611 -10.26 3.60 -24.50
C ARG A 611 -10.25 3.26 -23.02
N GLN A 612 -9.07 2.99 -22.44
CA GLN A 612 -8.92 2.72 -21.01
C GLN A 612 -9.47 3.86 -20.13
N MET A 613 -9.38 5.10 -20.61
CA MET A 613 -9.85 6.27 -19.86
C MET A 613 -11.27 6.72 -20.23
N HIS A 614 -11.71 6.49 -21.46
CA HIS A 614 -13.01 6.95 -21.96
C HIS A 614 -14.20 6.06 -21.58
N ARG A 615 -13.95 4.86 -21.04
CA ARG A 615 -15.00 3.99 -20.49
C ARG A 615 -15.46 4.47 -19.11
N ASP A 616 -16.71 4.20 -18.80
CA ASP A 616 -17.32 4.48 -17.48
C ASP A 616 -17.11 3.35 -16.46
N PHE A 617 -16.25 2.41 -16.77
CA PHE A 617 -15.74 1.34 -15.90
C PHE A 617 -14.23 1.21 -16.04
N ARG A 618 -13.60 0.52 -15.10
CA ARG A 618 -12.16 0.25 -15.13
C ARG A 618 -11.90 -1.25 -15.05
N LYS A 619 -11.03 -1.75 -15.91
CA LYS A 619 -10.50 -3.12 -15.92
C LYS A 619 -9.00 -3.06 -16.20
N PRO A 620 -8.19 -3.93 -15.61
CA PRO A 620 -6.78 -4.05 -15.98
C PRO A 620 -6.60 -4.31 -17.49
N LEU A 621 -5.61 -3.66 -18.08
CA LEU A 621 -5.29 -3.78 -19.51
C LEU A 621 -3.85 -4.26 -19.66
N ILE A 622 -3.70 -5.45 -20.24
CA ILE A 622 -2.40 -6.09 -20.49
C ILE A 622 -2.09 -5.98 -21.99
N ILE A 623 -1.03 -5.27 -22.34
CA ILE A 623 -0.66 -5.07 -23.76
C ILE A 623 0.71 -5.70 -24.03
N MET A 624 0.73 -6.63 -24.98
CA MET A 624 1.97 -7.10 -25.59
C MET A 624 2.48 -5.99 -26.51
N THR A 625 3.60 -5.35 -26.14
CA THR A 625 4.18 -4.24 -26.93
C THR A 625 5.31 -4.74 -27.82
N PRO A 626 5.52 -4.11 -28.99
CA PRO A 626 6.55 -4.54 -29.93
C PRO A 626 7.97 -4.17 -29.45
N LYS A 627 8.97 -4.86 -30.01
CA LYS A 627 10.40 -4.56 -29.89
C LYS A 627 10.98 -4.18 -31.25
N SER A 628 11.26 -5.14 -32.14
CA SER A 628 11.80 -4.85 -33.48
C SER A 628 10.83 -4.03 -34.34
N LEU A 629 9.52 -4.24 -34.17
CA LEU A 629 8.49 -3.51 -34.91
C LEU A 629 8.41 -2.01 -34.55
N LEU A 630 9.00 -1.58 -33.45
CA LEU A 630 9.08 -0.15 -33.08
C LEU A 630 9.73 0.73 -34.16
N ARG A 631 10.62 0.14 -34.97
CA ARG A 631 11.34 0.85 -36.06
C ARG A 631 11.09 0.24 -37.43
N ASN A 632 10.14 -0.67 -37.56
CA ASN A 632 9.85 -1.30 -38.82
C ASN A 632 9.03 -0.34 -39.70
N LYS A 633 9.52 -0.12 -40.93
CA LYS A 633 8.90 0.77 -41.91
C LYS A 633 7.46 0.40 -42.30
N TYR A 634 7.04 -0.84 -42.06
CA TYR A 634 5.69 -1.32 -42.31
C TYR A 634 4.80 -1.29 -41.07
N CYS A 635 5.37 -1.07 -39.89
CA CYS A 635 4.63 -0.93 -38.63
C CYS A 635 4.35 0.54 -38.34
N VAL A 636 3.60 1.17 -39.23
CA VAL A 636 3.22 2.58 -39.17
C VAL A 636 1.71 2.74 -39.41
N SER A 637 1.16 3.88 -39.08
CA SER A 637 -0.25 4.26 -39.33
C SER A 637 -0.35 5.53 -40.16
N TYR A 638 -1.56 5.76 -40.65
CA TYR A 638 -1.95 6.90 -41.48
C TYR A 638 -2.94 7.76 -40.71
#